data_6b0ab4c19b660a26bffe8c8113fc4cde
#
_entry.id   6b0ab4c19b660a26bffe8c8113fc4cde
#
_cell.length_a   1.000
_cell.length_b   1.000
_cell.length_c   1.000
_cell.angle_alpha   90.00
_cell.angle_beta   90.00
_cell.angle_gamma   90.00
#
_symmetry.space_group_name_H-M   'P 1'
#
loop_
_entity.id
_entity.type
_entity.pdbx_description
1 polymer ?
#
loop_
_entity_poly.entity_id
_entity_poly.type
_entity_poly.pdbx_seq_one_letter_code
_entity_poly.pdbx_strand_id
1 'polypeptide(L)'
;MILKILKRDLLRKKVITAAVFIFILLSAMLMASGTNMIINLLNSVDYLFETAETPHFTQSHTGDIDQNRIDQWTSDNNLVQTQQTVEMINIAGANLYINSEIPEKQSFIDNGFVKQNEEFDYLLNLDNEIIEVNKGEIAVPIHYMESRDLKLGDTITIKNNLNEITFTITDFVRDSQMNPSIISSKRFVVSTADFNTIKSNFGESEYLITFRLKDLNSLQQFRNQYSQSNLPQKGPTIDIQLLKLMNSMSDGLIAAVIILISILLCVISLLCLRFVILLTLEEDYREIGVMKAIGILPAKIRNIYLSKYFTLAVTAAFSGYILSLFVDHIFIENILLYIGKAPLSFIELMLPPAAAFVIALIVILFSMLVLKRFKKVSAVEAIRMGSSGGIYADNKKFALSQNKYINSNIFLGLRDVILRYKTYLILFLVFVLSTFIIIVPLNFLNTIQSPEFVKYMGVGQSDIILDLRNSQEMHQQFEEVISYVQDDSDVTEYATYITGKYEIINQEGTAESLFVTTGDLDVFPVDYVNGESPSSENELALSYLSADQLDKKVGDSAVLIANGKEHSVVISGIYQDITNGGKTAKAKIEPDYDKAVWYNINFNVNTDVSSKVQEYNQAFENIKVTDIEGYINQTVSNIIGQLELLTITAIIIAVLITILITSLFLKMLTAKDMSQIAVMKSIGISLKDIKIQYITRALIVLNLGIIMGTIFSNTLGERLLSLLLSVLGAKNIQFIVNPLEAYILSPIFLMFVVSITTILSINSIENYSIEDINLE
;
A
#
# COMPACT_ATOMS: atom_id res chain seq x y z
N MET A 1 -35.86 33.50 7.90
CA MET A 1 -35.58 34.13 6.59
C MET A 1 -34.36 33.53 5.89
N ILE A 2 -33.19 33.43 6.52
CA ILE A 2 -31.97 32.88 5.95
C ILE A 2 -32.14 31.43 5.43
N LEU A 3 -32.78 30.53 6.19
CA LEU A 3 -33.04 29.14 5.81
C LEU A 3 -33.94 29.02 4.54
N LYS A 4 -34.93 29.91 4.34
CA LYS A 4 -35.76 29.91 3.13
C LYS A 4 -34.97 30.36 1.91
N ILE A 5 -34.12 31.39 2.07
CA ILE A 5 -33.24 31.88 1.00
C ILE A 5 -32.23 30.78 0.64
N LEU A 6 -31.61 30.16 1.63
CA LEU A 6 -30.65 29.05 1.47
C LEU A 6 -31.27 27.86 0.69
N LYS A 7 -32.47 27.41 1.11
CA LYS A 7 -33.18 26.30 0.44
C LYS A 7 -33.48 26.64 -1.03
N ARG A 8 -33.90 27.89 -1.31
CA ARG A 8 -34.23 28.33 -2.68
C ARG A 8 -32.98 28.41 -3.55
N ASP A 9 -31.87 28.90 -3.03
CA ASP A 9 -30.59 28.99 -3.76
C ASP A 9 -29.95 27.60 -4.01
N LEU A 10 -29.99 26.71 -3.02
CA LEU A 10 -29.56 25.32 -3.19
C LEU A 10 -30.35 24.57 -4.27
N LEU A 11 -31.70 24.82 -4.35
CA LEU A 11 -32.55 24.20 -5.34
C LEU A 11 -32.44 24.85 -6.73
N ARG A 12 -32.04 26.12 -6.83
CA ARG A 12 -31.85 26.84 -8.11
C ARG A 12 -30.62 26.32 -8.86
N LYS A 13 -29.52 25.98 -8.14
CA LYS A 13 -28.24 25.56 -8.70
C LYS A 13 -27.93 24.09 -8.34
N LYS A 14 -28.89 23.17 -8.55
CA LYS A 14 -28.83 21.77 -8.07
C LYS A 14 -27.53 21.02 -8.44
N VAL A 15 -27.09 21.10 -9.71
CA VAL A 15 -25.92 20.33 -10.21
C VAL A 15 -24.63 20.83 -9.57
N ILE A 16 -24.48 22.16 -9.47
CA ILE A 16 -23.30 22.79 -8.85
C ILE A 16 -23.22 22.42 -7.36
N THR A 17 -24.37 22.51 -6.69
CA THR A 17 -24.48 22.18 -5.27
C THR A 17 -24.21 20.70 -5.02
N ALA A 18 -24.77 19.82 -5.85
CA ALA A 18 -24.56 18.37 -5.77
C ALA A 18 -23.07 17.99 -6.00
N ALA A 19 -22.43 18.58 -7.00
CA ALA A 19 -21.03 18.28 -7.28
C ALA A 19 -20.12 18.68 -6.10
N VAL A 20 -20.26 19.89 -5.58
CA VAL A 20 -19.47 20.33 -4.40
C VAL A 20 -19.77 19.47 -3.18
N PHE A 21 -21.04 19.12 -2.95
CA PHE A 21 -21.44 18.23 -1.87
C PHE A 21 -20.77 16.86 -1.99
N ILE A 22 -20.80 16.22 -3.17
CA ILE A 22 -20.22 14.90 -3.40
C ILE A 22 -18.69 14.94 -3.23
N PHE A 23 -17.99 15.97 -3.71
CA PHE A 23 -16.55 16.08 -3.51
C PHE A 23 -16.16 16.17 -2.03
N ILE A 24 -16.89 16.98 -1.25
CA ILE A 24 -16.63 17.09 0.20
C ILE A 24 -16.99 15.78 0.91
N LEU A 25 -18.09 15.14 0.51
CA LEU A 25 -18.57 13.88 1.06
C LEU A 25 -17.52 12.76 0.84
N LEU A 26 -17.04 12.59 -0.40
CA LEU A 26 -16.05 11.56 -0.70
C LEU A 26 -14.73 11.80 0.02
N SER A 27 -14.26 13.05 0.08
CA SER A 27 -13.06 13.40 0.82
C SER A 27 -13.21 13.11 2.32
N ALA A 28 -14.34 13.48 2.91
CA ALA A 28 -14.60 13.23 4.33
C ALA A 28 -14.80 11.74 4.63
N MET A 29 -15.44 10.99 3.73
CA MET A 29 -15.63 9.56 3.82
C MET A 29 -14.27 8.84 3.85
N LEU A 30 -13.41 9.07 2.86
CA LEU A 30 -12.10 8.41 2.81
C LEU A 30 -11.16 8.83 3.94
N MET A 31 -11.24 10.09 4.39
CA MET A 31 -10.45 10.53 5.54
C MET A 31 -10.91 9.82 6.83
N ALA A 32 -12.22 9.66 7.02
CA ALA A 32 -12.76 8.90 8.14
C ALA A 32 -12.38 7.43 8.05
N SER A 33 -12.55 6.80 6.86
CA SER A 33 -12.20 5.39 6.64
C SER A 33 -10.71 5.12 6.85
N GLY A 34 -9.81 5.92 6.28
CA GLY A 34 -8.37 5.76 6.47
C GLY A 34 -7.95 5.95 7.94
N THR A 35 -8.57 6.92 8.64
CA THR A 35 -8.33 7.13 10.07
C THR A 35 -8.85 5.95 10.89
N ASN A 36 -10.04 5.45 10.58
CA ASN A 36 -10.63 4.28 11.24
C ASN A 36 -9.79 3.03 11.04
N MET A 37 -9.27 2.80 9.82
CA MET A 37 -8.40 1.67 9.51
C MET A 37 -7.12 1.69 10.34
N ILE A 38 -6.43 2.86 10.47
CA ILE A 38 -5.23 2.97 11.30
C ILE A 38 -5.53 2.68 12.77
N ILE A 39 -6.62 3.22 13.30
CA ILE A 39 -6.97 3.04 14.72
C ILE A 39 -7.33 1.59 15.00
N ASN A 40 -8.16 0.98 14.13
CA ASN A 40 -8.51 -0.43 14.25
C ASN A 40 -7.26 -1.30 14.16
N LEU A 41 -6.35 -1.03 13.22
CA LEU A 41 -5.10 -1.77 13.08
C LEU A 41 -4.27 -1.72 14.37
N LEU A 42 -3.99 -0.52 14.90
CA LEU A 42 -3.17 -0.36 16.10
C LEU A 42 -3.83 -1.00 17.33
N ASN A 43 -5.13 -0.76 17.54
CA ASN A 43 -5.86 -1.35 18.66
C ASN A 43 -5.95 -2.88 18.55
N SER A 44 -6.19 -3.41 17.34
CA SER A 44 -6.31 -4.85 17.12
C SER A 44 -4.99 -5.57 17.27
N VAL A 45 -3.88 -4.98 16.80
CA VAL A 45 -2.54 -5.53 17.02
C VAL A 45 -2.21 -5.56 18.52
N ASP A 46 -2.44 -4.47 19.23
CA ASP A 46 -2.20 -4.43 20.68
C ASP A 46 -3.07 -5.45 21.42
N TYR A 47 -4.35 -5.56 21.06
CA TYR A 47 -5.28 -6.50 21.65
C TYR A 47 -4.90 -7.98 21.38
N LEU A 48 -4.52 -8.30 20.13
CA LEU A 48 -4.04 -9.64 19.78
C LEU A 48 -2.82 -10.01 20.61
N PHE A 49 -1.86 -9.08 20.73
CA PHE A 49 -0.60 -9.31 21.46
C PHE A 49 -0.80 -9.43 22.97
N GLU A 50 -1.77 -8.72 23.52
CA GLU A 50 -2.18 -8.87 24.93
C GLU A 50 -2.90 -10.18 25.18
N THR A 51 -3.87 -10.55 24.31
CA THR A 51 -4.70 -11.75 24.48
C THR A 51 -3.89 -13.02 24.24
N ALA A 52 -3.02 -13.03 23.23
CA ALA A 52 -2.10 -14.14 22.97
C ALA A 52 -0.96 -14.22 23.99
N GLU A 53 -0.82 -13.22 24.84
CA GLU A 53 0.35 -13.07 25.71
C GLU A 53 1.66 -13.22 24.94
N THR A 54 1.78 -12.50 23.81
CA THR A 54 2.91 -12.59 22.88
C THR A 54 4.25 -12.42 23.60
N PRO A 55 5.27 -13.25 23.30
CA PRO A 55 6.61 -13.08 23.86
C PRO A 55 7.23 -11.74 23.50
N HIS A 56 8.02 -11.20 24.42
CA HIS A 56 8.77 -9.96 24.16
C HIS A 56 10.03 -10.20 23.33
N PHE A 57 10.56 -11.42 23.42
CA PHE A 57 11.74 -11.86 22.69
C PHE A 57 11.58 -13.33 22.34
N THR A 58 11.87 -13.69 21.10
CA THR A 58 11.87 -15.06 20.57
C THR A 58 13.18 -15.32 19.86
N GLN A 59 13.84 -16.42 20.21
CA GLN A 59 15.00 -16.96 19.52
C GLN A 59 14.64 -18.31 18.92
N SER A 60 14.68 -18.44 17.60
CA SER A 60 14.59 -19.74 16.93
C SER A 60 15.92 -20.51 17.07
N HIS A 61 15.84 -21.83 17.16
CA HIS A 61 16.99 -22.70 17.20
C HIS A 61 16.71 -24.04 16.53
N THR A 62 17.64 -24.44 15.66
CA THR A 62 17.67 -25.79 15.06
C THR A 62 18.81 -26.60 15.63
N GLY A 63 18.58 -27.89 15.95
CA GLY A 63 19.54 -28.79 16.57
C GLY A 63 19.23 -29.10 18.02
N ASP A 64 20.17 -29.68 18.74
CA ASP A 64 19.98 -30.10 20.12
C ASP A 64 19.84 -28.93 21.08
N ILE A 65 18.94 -29.06 22.06
CA ILE A 65 18.66 -28.05 23.05
C ILE A 65 18.95 -28.60 24.48
N ASP A 66 19.62 -27.80 25.30
CA ASP A 66 19.80 -28.04 26.72
C ASP A 66 18.85 -27.14 27.54
N GLN A 67 17.64 -27.65 27.82
CA GLN A 67 16.63 -26.91 28.54
C GLN A 67 17.09 -26.54 29.97
N ASN A 68 17.85 -27.43 30.66
CA ASN A 68 18.32 -27.13 32.02
C ASN A 68 19.24 -25.89 32.04
N ARG A 69 20.04 -25.72 31.00
CA ARG A 69 20.91 -24.55 30.87
C ARG A 69 20.11 -23.27 30.63
N ILE A 70 19.06 -23.33 29.84
CA ILE A 70 18.14 -22.22 29.59
C ILE A 70 17.45 -21.85 30.90
N ASP A 71 16.90 -22.82 31.64
CA ASP A 71 16.18 -22.62 32.90
C ASP A 71 17.11 -22.00 33.99
N GLN A 72 18.35 -22.48 34.06
CA GLN A 72 19.34 -21.90 35.00
C GLN A 72 19.65 -20.44 34.66
N TRP A 73 19.95 -20.15 33.38
CA TRP A 73 20.24 -18.79 32.93
C TRP A 73 19.04 -17.87 33.14
N THR A 74 17.84 -18.37 32.93
CA THR A 74 16.58 -17.64 33.13
C THR A 74 16.39 -17.27 34.60
N SER A 75 16.62 -18.22 35.52
CA SER A 75 16.46 -17.99 36.94
C SER A 75 17.49 -16.98 37.52
N ASP A 76 18.69 -16.93 36.93
CA ASP A 76 19.73 -15.99 37.28
C ASP A 76 19.54 -14.59 36.66
N ASN A 77 18.65 -14.44 35.67
CA ASN A 77 18.43 -13.20 34.95
C ASN A 77 17.25 -12.39 35.52
N ASN A 78 17.56 -11.29 36.19
CA ASN A 78 16.56 -10.45 36.86
C ASN A 78 15.59 -9.74 35.92
N LEU A 79 15.87 -9.66 34.61
CA LEU A 79 15.03 -9.01 33.61
C LEU A 79 13.86 -9.91 33.18
N VAL A 80 14.01 -11.24 33.31
CA VAL A 80 13.00 -12.22 32.85
C VAL A 80 11.85 -12.31 33.84
N GLN A 81 10.62 -12.32 33.31
CA GLN A 81 9.40 -12.62 34.03
C GLN A 81 9.09 -14.11 33.93
N THR A 82 9.04 -14.64 32.72
CA THR A 82 8.80 -16.06 32.43
C THR A 82 9.47 -16.46 31.11
N GLN A 83 9.77 -17.74 30.97
CA GLN A 83 10.39 -18.35 29.79
C GLN A 83 9.64 -19.62 29.41
N GLN A 84 9.49 -19.86 28.12
CA GLN A 84 8.93 -21.08 27.57
C GLN A 84 9.73 -21.47 26.33
N THR A 85 9.94 -22.77 26.13
CA THR A 85 10.51 -23.33 24.91
C THR A 85 9.40 -24.10 24.17
N VAL A 86 9.07 -23.64 22.98
CA VAL A 86 8.09 -24.28 22.11
C VAL A 86 8.81 -25.18 21.12
N GLU A 87 8.51 -26.46 21.11
CA GLU A 87 8.99 -27.38 20.09
C GLU A 87 8.03 -27.38 18.92
N MET A 88 8.55 -27.21 17.71
CA MET A 88 7.80 -27.18 16.46
C MET A 88 8.38 -28.24 15.51
N ILE A 89 7.54 -29.07 14.93
CA ILE A 89 7.95 -30.06 13.93
C ILE A 89 7.67 -29.50 12.54
N ASN A 90 8.73 -29.25 11.80
CA ASN A 90 8.62 -28.74 10.45
C ASN A 90 8.32 -29.89 9.46
N ILE A 91 7.22 -29.76 8.72
CA ILE A 91 6.80 -30.72 7.70
C ILE A 91 7.06 -30.11 6.32
N ALA A 92 7.89 -30.78 5.53
CA ALA A 92 8.16 -30.37 4.15
C ALA A 92 6.85 -30.31 3.34
N GLY A 93 6.71 -29.31 2.48
CA GLY A 93 5.53 -29.16 1.62
C GLY A 93 5.25 -30.38 0.75
N ALA A 94 6.31 -31.14 0.37
CA ALA A 94 6.18 -32.41 -0.33
C ALA A 94 5.39 -33.49 0.41
N ASN A 95 5.33 -33.39 1.74
CA ASN A 95 4.66 -34.34 2.63
C ASN A 95 3.33 -33.79 3.17
N LEU A 96 2.92 -32.57 2.78
CA LEU A 96 1.71 -31.92 3.26
C LEU A 96 0.67 -31.83 2.14
N TYR A 97 -0.54 -32.36 2.41
CA TYR A 97 -1.69 -32.38 1.50
C TYR A 97 -2.83 -31.61 2.14
N ILE A 98 -3.26 -30.52 1.53
CA ILE A 98 -4.28 -29.63 2.07
C ILE A 98 -5.55 -29.77 1.23
N ASN A 99 -6.53 -30.52 1.76
CA ASN A 99 -7.81 -30.83 1.10
C ASN A 99 -7.66 -31.23 -0.38
N SER A 100 -6.58 -31.92 -0.71
CA SER A 100 -6.15 -32.22 -2.08
C SER A 100 -5.35 -33.51 -2.13
N GLU A 101 -5.30 -34.15 -3.30
CA GLU A 101 -4.39 -35.27 -3.58
C GLU A 101 -3.00 -34.81 -4.03
N ILE A 102 -2.81 -33.49 -4.23
CA ILE A 102 -1.55 -32.88 -4.66
C ILE A 102 -0.85 -32.25 -3.45
N PRO A 103 0.41 -32.58 -3.17
CA PRO A 103 1.17 -31.99 -2.08
C PRO A 103 1.58 -30.54 -2.33
N GLU A 104 1.85 -29.79 -1.26
CA GLU A 104 2.26 -28.38 -1.26
C GLU A 104 3.76 -28.20 -1.65
N LYS A 105 4.26 -28.90 -2.68
CA LYS A 105 5.69 -28.93 -3.06
C LYS A 105 6.26 -27.56 -3.44
N GLN A 106 5.44 -26.68 -4.02
CA GLN A 106 5.87 -25.35 -4.48
C GLN A 106 5.73 -24.27 -3.41
N SER A 107 5.31 -24.65 -2.20
CA SER A 107 5.17 -23.70 -1.10
C SER A 107 6.52 -23.32 -0.51
N PHE A 108 6.80 -22.02 -0.44
CA PHE A 108 7.96 -21.47 0.26
C PHE A 108 7.76 -21.39 1.79
N ILE A 109 6.58 -21.82 2.27
CA ILE A 109 6.18 -21.74 3.66
C ILE A 109 6.76 -22.90 4.48
N ASP A 110 7.27 -22.58 5.66
CA ASP A 110 7.63 -23.54 6.69
C ASP A 110 6.37 -23.95 7.46
N ASN A 111 6.04 -25.24 7.42
CA ASN A 111 4.81 -25.76 8.03
C ASN A 111 5.15 -26.37 9.38
N GLY A 112 5.05 -25.58 10.43
CA GLY A 112 5.36 -25.99 11.79
C GLY A 112 4.14 -26.57 12.51
N PHE A 113 4.23 -27.81 12.93
CA PHE A 113 3.20 -28.43 13.77
C PHE A 113 3.57 -28.27 15.23
N VAL A 114 2.66 -27.73 16.03
CA VAL A 114 2.84 -27.44 17.46
C VAL A 114 1.66 -27.95 18.27
N LYS A 115 1.87 -28.14 19.55
CA LYS A 115 0.80 -28.22 20.55
C LYS A 115 0.49 -26.83 21.08
N GLN A 116 -0.69 -26.58 21.64
CA GLN A 116 -1.01 -25.32 22.31
C GLN A 116 -0.03 -25.07 23.46
N ASN A 117 0.38 -23.83 23.59
CA ASN A 117 1.27 -23.37 24.66
C ASN A 117 0.54 -23.29 26.00
N GLU A 118 1.26 -23.52 27.11
CA GLU A 118 0.67 -23.64 28.43
C GLU A 118 0.77 -22.35 29.27
N GLU A 119 1.85 -21.56 29.09
CA GLU A 119 2.14 -20.42 29.96
C GLU A 119 1.84 -19.05 29.31
N PHE A 120 2.22 -18.88 28.04
CA PHE A 120 2.01 -17.66 27.23
C PHE A 120 2.21 -17.99 25.76
N ASP A 121 2.17 -17.00 24.84
CA ASP A 121 2.24 -17.20 23.38
C ASP A 121 1.10 -18.11 22.89
N TYR A 122 -0.11 -17.83 23.36
CA TYR A 122 -1.29 -18.61 22.99
C TYR A 122 -1.65 -18.45 21.52
N LEU A 123 -1.96 -19.57 20.89
CA LEU A 123 -2.53 -19.61 19.54
C LEU A 123 -4.05 -19.49 19.66
N LEU A 124 -4.61 -18.47 18.99
CA LEU A 124 -6.01 -18.09 19.15
C LEU A 124 -6.82 -18.50 17.92
N ASN A 125 -8.12 -18.74 18.14
CA ASN A 125 -9.09 -18.94 17.07
C ASN A 125 -9.61 -17.61 16.51
N LEU A 126 -10.55 -17.65 15.57
CA LEU A 126 -11.14 -16.45 14.95
C LEU A 126 -11.96 -15.60 15.92
N ASP A 127 -12.36 -16.14 17.08
CA ASP A 127 -13.07 -15.43 18.15
C ASP A 127 -12.11 -14.88 19.22
N ASN A 128 -10.79 -15.00 19.03
CA ASN A 128 -9.72 -14.65 19.98
C ASN A 128 -9.76 -15.51 21.27
N GLU A 129 -10.22 -16.73 21.19
CA GLU A 129 -10.16 -17.71 22.27
C GLU A 129 -8.98 -18.66 22.08
N ILE A 130 -8.45 -19.20 23.16
CA ILE A 130 -7.35 -20.17 23.12
C ILE A 130 -7.82 -21.45 22.42
N ILE A 131 -7.09 -21.89 21.40
CA ILE A 131 -7.44 -23.08 20.62
C ILE A 131 -7.30 -24.35 21.48
N GLU A 132 -8.32 -25.20 21.44
CA GLU A 132 -8.30 -26.54 21.98
C GLU A 132 -8.62 -27.53 20.85
N VAL A 133 -7.77 -28.53 20.62
CA VAL A 133 -7.96 -29.59 19.61
C VAL A 133 -7.88 -30.96 20.22
N ASN A 134 -8.77 -31.85 19.81
CA ASN A 134 -8.77 -33.25 20.23
C ASN A 134 -7.92 -34.09 19.30
N LYS A 135 -7.69 -35.35 19.65
CA LYS A 135 -6.97 -36.31 18.83
C LYS A 135 -7.64 -36.47 17.45
N GLY A 136 -6.87 -36.33 16.38
CA GLY A 136 -7.34 -36.40 15.00
C GLY A 136 -7.94 -35.09 14.46
N GLU A 137 -7.96 -34.04 15.29
CA GLU A 137 -8.36 -32.68 14.90
C GLU A 137 -7.17 -31.80 14.71
N ILE A 138 -7.32 -30.72 13.90
CA ILE A 138 -6.26 -29.74 13.63
C ILE A 138 -6.87 -28.35 13.51
N ALA A 139 -6.15 -27.36 14.04
CA ALA A 139 -6.38 -25.96 13.70
C ALA A 139 -5.32 -25.48 12.69
N VAL A 140 -5.78 -24.81 11.64
CA VAL A 140 -5.01 -24.48 10.45
C VAL A 140 -4.74 -22.97 10.37
N PRO A 141 -3.52 -22.51 10.02
CA PRO A 141 -3.23 -21.09 9.85
C PRO A 141 -4.19 -20.39 8.88
N ILE A 142 -4.62 -19.16 9.20
CA ILE A 142 -5.50 -18.33 8.35
C ILE A 142 -4.95 -18.18 6.94
N HIS A 143 -3.64 -18.17 6.78
CA HIS A 143 -2.99 -18.14 5.47
C HIS A 143 -3.51 -19.26 4.54
N TYR A 144 -3.64 -20.48 5.04
CA TYR A 144 -4.15 -21.61 4.25
C TYR A 144 -5.67 -21.58 4.09
N MET A 145 -6.39 -21.07 5.11
CA MET A 145 -7.83 -20.83 4.99
C MET A 145 -8.14 -19.95 3.78
N GLU A 146 -7.43 -18.85 3.62
CA GLU A 146 -7.61 -17.90 2.51
C GLU A 146 -7.08 -18.45 1.17
N SER A 147 -5.83 -18.93 1.16
CA SER A 147 -5.17 -19.33 -0.09
C SER A 147 -5.74 -20.61 -0.71
N ARG A 148 -6.43 -21.44 0.08
CA ARG A 148 -7.03 -22.73 -0.35
C ARG A 148 -8.56 -22.81 -0.18
N ASP A 149 -9.23 -21.70 0.19
CA ASP A 149 -10.68 -21.63 0.47
C ASP A 149 -11.15 -22.74 1.41
N LEU A 150 -10.38 -23.00 2.51
CA LEU A 150 -10.65 -24.07 3.45
C LEU A 150 -11.82 -23.74 4.35
N LYS A 151 -12.54 -24.81 4.73
CA LYS A 151 -13.72 -24.75 5.62
C LYS A 151 -13.56 -25.74 6.78
N LEU A 152 -14.26 -25.47 7.85
CA LEU A 152 -14.36 -26.45 8.95
C LEU A 152 -14.93 -27.78 8.44
N GLY A 153 -14.27 -28.89 8.78
CA GLY A 153 -14.57 -30.21 8.29
C GLY A 153 -13.72 -30.71 7.11
N ASP A 154 -12.97 -29.81 6.45
CA ASP A 154 -11.97 -30.20 5.45
C ASP A 154 -10.81 -30.98 6.11
N THR A 155 -9.95 -31.57 5.30
CA THR A 155 -8.90 -32.46 5.81
C THR A 155 -7.50 -31.98 5.46
N ILE A 156 -6.58 -32.21 6.39
CA ILE A 156 -5.12 -32.06 6.20
C ILE A 156 -4.50 -33.45 6.35
N THR A 157 -3.72 -33.86 5.36
CA THR A 157 -2.99 -35.14 5.41
C THR A 157 -1.49 -34.90 5.38
N ILE A 158 -0.78 -35.50 6.33
CA ILE A 158 0.68 -35.58 6.33
C ILE A 158 1.05 -37.00 5.90
N LYS A 159 1.89 -37.11 4.86
CA LYS A 159 2.25 -38.39 4.28
C LYS A 159 3.70 -38.42 3.88
N ASN A 160 4.40 -39.46 4.25
CA ASN A 160 5.72 -39.85 3.72
C ASN A 160 5.66 -41.29 3.17
N ASN A 161 6.80 -41.82 2.73
CA ASN A 161 6.89 -43.15 2.13
C ASN A 161 6.42 -44.30 3.08
N LEU A 162 6.35 -44.04 4.40
CA LEU A 162 6.12 -45.09 5.41
C LEU A 162 4.83 -44.85 6.22
N ASN A 163 4.42 -43.61 6.39
CA ASN A 163 3.35 -43.22 7.31
C ASN A 163 2.40 -42.21 6.65
N GLU A 164 1.11 -42.27 7.04
CA GLU A 164 0.08 -41.34 6.62
C GLU A 164 -0.82 -41.03 7.83
N ILE A 165 -1.07 -39.75 8.07
CA ILE A 165 -1.95 -39.24 9.12
C ILE A 165 -2.87 -38.20 8.54
N THR A 166 -4.18 -38.34 8.73
CA THR A 166 -5.17 -37.37 8.27
C THR A 166 -5.86 -36.73 9.46
N PHE A 167 -5.99 -35.41 9.41
CA PHE A 167 -6.65 -34.58 10.41
C PHE A 167 -7.90 -33.92 9.83
N THR A 168 -8.90 -33.66 10.66
CA THR A 168 -10.07 -32.85 10.31
C THR A 168 -9.90 -31.45 10.85
N ILE A 169 -10.14 -30.45 10.03
CA ILE A 169 -10.05 -29.02 10.41
C ILE A 169 -11.23 -28.70 11.33
N THR A 170 -10.94 -28.29 12.55
CA THR A 170 -11.94 -27.87 13.54
C THR A 170 -11.85 -26.40 13.89
N ASP A 171 -10.73 -25.73 13.60
CA ASP A 171 -10.56 -24.31 13.85
C ASP A 171 -9.48 -23.69 12.92
N PHE A 172 -9.36 -22.35 12.92
CA PHE A 172 -8.34 -21.62 12.22
C PHE A 172 -7.47 -20.81 13.18
N VAL A 173 -6.15 -20.80 12.94
CA VAL A 173 -5.16 -20.23 13.85
C VAL A 173 -4.90 -18.77 13.51
N ARG A 174 -5.11 -17.89 14.50
CA ARG A 174 -4.64 -16.53 14.55
C ARG A 174 -3.38 -16.49 15.42
N ASP A 175 -2.23 -16.27 14.79
CA ASP A 175 -0.91 -16.37 15.41
C ASP A 175 -0.25 -14.99 15.52
N SER A 176 0.01 -14.49 16.71
CA SER A 176 0.63 -13.18 16.91
C SER A 176 2.05 -13.09 16.35
N GLN A 177 2.77 -14.20 16.25
CA GLN A 177 4.13 -14.25 15.76
C GLN A 177 4.23 -14.53 14.25
N MET A 178 3.42 -15.49 13.71
CA MET A 178 3.62 -16.03 12.36
C MET A 178 2.45 -15.75 11.40
N ASN A 179 1.55 -14.83 11.75
CA ASN A 179 0.37 -14.50 10.96
C ASN A 179 0.67 -13.72 9.65
N PRO A 180 1.55 -12.70 9.64
CA PRO A 180 1.83 -11.93 8.43
C PRO A 180 2.35 -12.78 7.28
N SER A 181 1.95 -12.48 6.03
CA SER A 181 2.40 -13.21 4.83
C SER A 181 3.91 -13.12 4.62
N ILE A 182 4.53 -12.01 5.03
CA ILE A 182 5.98 -11.81 4.93
C ILE A 182 6.79 -12.77 5.84
N ILE A 183 6.14 -13.38 6.83
CA ILE A 183 6.77 -14.42 7.67
C ILE A 183 6.46 -15.76 7.03
N SER A 184 7.49 -16.45 6.55
CA SER A 184 7.35 -17.71 5.82
C SER A 184 6.91 -18.88 6.70
N SER A 185 7.13 -18.84 8.03
CA SER A 185 6.71 -19.94 8.92
C SER A 185 5.25 -19.78 9.35
N LYS A 186 4.53 -20.90 9.44
CA LYS A 186 3.13 -20.96 9.88
C LYS A 186 2.95 -22.12 10.87
N ARG A 187 2.19 -21.88 11.96
CA ARG A 187 1.97 -22.89 13.01
C ARG A 187 0.58 -23.55 12.90
N PHE A 188 0.58 -24.87 12.72
CA PHE A 188 -0.59 -25.73 12.80
C PHE A 188 -0.72 -26.27 14.24
N VAL A 189 -1.90 -26.23 14.82
CA VAL A 189 -2.12 -26.73 16.19
C VAL A 189 -2.74 -28.11 16.15
N VAL A 190 -2.09 -29.07 16.84
CA VAL A 190 -2.57 -30.44 16.99
C VAL A 190 -2.59 -30.86 18.46
N SER A 191 -3.29 -31.96 18.76
CA SER A 191 -3.31 -32.52 20.13
C SER A 191 -1.91 -32.97 20.54
N THR A 192 -1.65 -33.02 21.86
CA THR A 192 -0.39 -33.55 22.42
C THR A 192 -0.10 -34.97 21.96
N ALA A 193 -1.15 -35.80 21.80
CA ALA A 193 -0.99 -37.18 21.34
C ALA A 193 -0.54 -37.25 19.87
N ASP A 194 -1.17 -36.43 19.04
CA ASP A 194 -0.83 -36.34 17.60
C ASP A 194 0.53 -35.69 17.37
N PHE A 195 0.85 -34.66 18.16
CA PHE A 195 2.18 -34.04 18.12
C PHE A 195 3.31 -35.07 18.36
N ASN A 196 3.16 -35.93 19.38
CA ASN A 196 4.14 -36.96 19.67
C ASN A 196 4.22 -38.01 18.54
N THR A 197 3.12 -38.28 17.86
CA THR A 197 3.09 -39.19 16.71
C THR A 197 3.78 -38.58 15.50
N ILE A 198 3.54 -37.30 15.23
CA ILE A 198 4.20 -36.52 14.16
C ILE A 198 5.71 -36.48 14.44
N LYS A 199 6.12 -36.12 15.64
CA LYS A 199 7.52 -36.04 16.06
C LYS A 199 8.28 -37.37 15.84
N SER A 200 7.62 -38.49 16.05
CA SER A 200 8.26 -39.80 15.90
C SER A 200 8.39 -40.29 14.46
N ASN A 201 7.58 -39.76 13.54
CA ASN A 201 7.44 -40.32 12.18
C ASN A 201 7.74 -39.32 11.04
N PHE A 202 7.72 -38.01 11.33
CA PHE A 202 7.79 -36.96 10.32
C PHE A 202 8.68 -35.80 10.79
N GLY A 203 9.33 -35.12 9.88
CA GLY A 203 9.95 -33.83 10.06
C GLY A 203 11.07 -33.72 11.10
N GLU A 204 11.70 -32.55 11.13
CA GLU A 204 12.76 -32.19 12.08
C GLU A 204 12.23 -31.20 13.10
N SER A 205 12.78 -31.27 14.35
CA SER A 205 12.41 -30.35 15.43
C SER A 205 13.13 -29.02 15.29
N GLU A 206 12.37 -27.94 15.39
CA GLU A 206 12.86 -26.59 15.60
C GLU A 206 12.31 -26.09 16.96
N TYR A 207 13.06 -25.25 17.63
CA TYR A 207 12.69 -24.72 18.92
C TYR A 207 12.54 -23.20 18.86
N LEU A 208 11.47 -22.68 19.46
CA LEU A 208 11.26 -21.28 19.71
C LEU A 208 11.48 -21.04 21.22
N ILE A 209 12.61 -20.43 21.56
CA ILE A 209 12.97 -20.08 22.92
C ILE A 209 12.41 -18.68 23.18
N THR A 210 11.33 -18.61 23.94
CA THR A 210 10.51 -17.39 24.10
C THR A 210 10.63 -16.83 25.49
N PHE A 211 10.65 -15.50 25.64
CA PHE A 211 10.76 -14.82 26.91
C PHE A 211 9.76 -13.66 27.03
N ARG A 212 9.17 -13.53 28.22
CA ARG A 212 8.49 -12.32 28.65
C ARG A 212 9.36 -11.61 29.69
N LEU A 213 9.55 -10.31 29.51
CA LEU A 213 10.36 -9.47 30.40
C LEU A 213 9.47 -8.73 31.39
N LYS A 214 10.00 -8.44 32.58
CA LYS A 214 9.31 -7.64 33.59
C LYS A 214 9.06 -6.20 33.15
N ASP A 215 9.98 -5.64 32.35
CA ASP A 215 9.91 -4.30 31.78
C ASP A 215 10.38 -4.32 30.33
N LEU A 216 9.51 -3.90 29.40
CA LEU A 216 9.82 -3.80 27.97
C LEU A 216 10.96 -2.83 27.66
N ASN A 217 11.20 -1.82 28.49
CA ASN A 217 12.31 -0.90 28.31
C ASN A 217 13.67 -1.59 28.45
N SER A 218 13.73 -2.75 29.08
CA SER A 218 14.93 -3.57 29.20
C SER A 218 15.21 -4.49 28.01
N LEU A 219 14.37 -4.47 26.97
CA LEU A 219 14.46 -5.39 25.81
C LEU A 219 15.82 -5.33 25.12
N GLN A 220 16.37 -4.15 24.88
CA GLN A 220 17.70 -4.01 24.26
C GLN A 220 18.81 -4.57 25.15
N GLN A 221 18.75 -4.32 26.46
CA GLN A 221 19.70 -4.89 27.42
C GLN A 221 19.59 -6.42 27.46
N PHE A 222 18.37 -6.96 27.47
CA PHE A 222 18.12 -8.40 27.43
C PHE A 222 18.68 -9.05 26.16
N ARG A 223 18.43 -8.44 24.99
CA ARG A 223 18.97 -8.91 23.70
C ARG A 223 20.49 -9.03 23.73
N ASN A 224 21.18 -8.01 24.26
CA ASN A 224 22.64 -8.01 24.39
C ASN A 224 23.13 -9.10 25.35
N GLN A 225 22.42 -9.33 26.47
CA GLN A 225 22.77 -10.40 27.41
C GLN A 225 22.56 -11.79 26.81
N TYR A 226 21.47 -11.98 26.01
CA TYR A 226 21.21 -13.24 25.34
C TYR A 226 22.24 -13.55 24.25
N SER A 227 22.58 -12.57 23.40
CA SER A 227 23.55 -12.75 22.31
C SER A 227 24.97 -13.10 22.85
N GLN A 228 25.35 -12.53 24.01
CA GLN A 228 26.62 -12.82 24.66
C GLN A 228 26.58 -14.11 25.49
N SER A 229 25.42 -14.70 25.69
CA SER A 229 25.28 -15.99 26.36
C SER A 229 25.68 -17.12 25.44
N ASN A 230 26.15 -18.23 26.02
CA ASN A 230 26.35 -19.46 25.23
C ASN A 230 25.05 -20.28 25.09
N LEU A 231 23.88 -19.64 25.05
CA LEU A 231 22.59 -20.30 24.87
C LEU A 231 22.34 -20.68 23.39
N PRO A 232 21.42 -21.60 23.12
CA PRO A 232 21.04 -21.97 21.75
C PRO A 232 20.55 -20.73 20.98
N GLN A 233 21.17 -20.44 19.82
CA GLN A 233 20.84 -19.26 18.99
C GLN A 233 21.10 -19.50 17.50
N LYS A 234 20.97 -20.76 17.05
CA LYS A 234 21.09 -21.13 15.66
C LYS A 234 19.75 -20.95 14.92
N GLY A 235 19.47 -19.70 14.56
CA GLY A 235 18.23 -19.27 13.93
C GLY A 235 17.93 -17.78 14.19
N PRO A 236 16.87 -17.26 13.58
CA PRO A 236 16.50 -15.84 13.71
C PRO A 236 16.10 -15.44 15.15
N THR A 237 16.34 -14.18 15.45
CA THR A 237 15.89 -13.53 16.67
C THR A 237 14.84 -12.48 16.31
N ILE A 238 13.68 -12.56 16.94
CA ILE A 238 12.55 -11.65 16.68
C ILE A 238 12.08 -11.06 18.02
N ASP A 239 11.86 -9.76 18.05
CA ASP A 239 11.31 -9.09 19.22
C ASP A 239 9.88 -8.57 18.98
N ILE A 240 9.20 -8.21 20.06
CA ILE A 240 7.81 -7.74 20.01
C ILE A 240 7.64 -6.48 19.15
N GLN A 241 8.65 -5.60 19.07
CA GLN A 241 8.57 -4.38 18.27
C GLN A 241 8.57 -4.72 16.78
N LEU A 242 9.44 -5.65 16.37
CA LEU A 242 9.49 -6.15 15.01
C LEU A 242 8.22 -6.92 14.65
N LEU A 243 7.70 -7.76 15.57
CA LEU A 243 6.45 -8.47 15.36
C LEU A 243 5.27 -7.51 15.15
N LYS A 244 5.14 -6.46 15.96
CA LYS A 244 4.12 -5.42 15.79
C LYS A 244 4.25 -4.70 14.45
N LEU A 245 5.46 -4.35 14.05
CA LEU A 245 5.73 -3.73 12.76
C LEU A 245 5.27 -4.64 11.60
N MET A 246 5.67 -5.91 11.61
CA MET A 246 5.33 -6.89 10.56
C MET A 246 3.81 -7.13 10.47
N ASN A 247 3.12 -7.24 11.61
CA ASN A 247 1.66 -7.38 11.65
C ASN A 247 0.92 -6.12 11.16
N SER A 248 1.53 -4.94 11.30
CA SER A 248 0.91 -3.66 10.90
C SER A 248 1.27 -3.23 9.47
N MET A 249 2.23 -3.88 8.83
CA MET A 249 2.87 -3.40 7.61
C MET A 249 1.90 -3.29 6.43
N SER A 250 1.19 -4.36 6.11
CA SER A 250 0.29 -4.44 4.95
C SER A 250 -0.85 -3.43 5.05
N ASP A 251 -1.61 -3.53 6.15
CA ASP A 251 -2.80 -2.71 6.36
C ASP A 251 -2.45 -1.23 6.62
N GLY A 252 -1.34 -0.97 7.30
CA GLY A 252 -0.82 0.38 7.51
C GLY A 252 -0.47 1.10 6.21
N LEU A 253 0.12 0.39 5.26
CA LEU A 253 0.45 0.92 3.94
C LEU A 253 -0.81 1.27 3.14
N ILE A 254 -1.81 0.39 3.15
CA ILE A 254 -3.10 0.62 2.49
C ILE A 254 -3.82 1.83 3.09
N ALA A 255 -3.86 1.92 4.41
CA ALA A 255 -4.46 3.06 5.11
C ALA A 255 -3.77 4.39 4.74
N ALA A 256 -2.44 4.40 4.62
CA ALA A 256 -1.69 5.57 4.21
C ALA A 256 -2.02 6.01 2.77
N VAL A 257 -2.19 5.05 1.84
CA VAL A 257 -2.61 5.36 0.45
C VAL A 257 -4.05 5.88 0.42
N ILE A 258 -4.98 5.33 1.20
CA ILE A 258 -6.36 5.83 1.33
C ILE A 258 -6.36 7.29 1.81
N ILE A 259 -5.57 7.62 2.82
CA ILE A 259 -5.43 8.99 3.34
C ILE A 259 -4.84 9.90 2.26
N LEU A 260 -3.84 9.46 1.51
CA LEU A 260 -3.27 10.22 0.39
C LEU A 260 -4.34 10.55 -0.65
N ILE A 261 -5.13 9.57 -1.07
CA ILE A 261 -6.25 9.78 -2.01
C ILE A 261 -7.26 10.77 -1.42
N SER A 262 -7.58 10.67 -0.13
CA SER A 262 -8.48 11.62 0.56
C SER A 262 -7.95 13.05 0.52
N ILE A 263 -6.65 13.26 0.75
CA ILE A 263 -6.00 14.58 0.66
C ILE A 263 -6.11 15.15 -0.76
N LEU A 264 -5.85 14.31 -1.77
CA LEU A 264 -5.98 14.73 -3.18
C LEU A 264 -7.43 15.11 -3.52
N LEU A 265 -8.40 14.35 -3.04
CA LEU A 265 -9.83 14.67 -3.17
C LEU A 265 -10.19 15.99 -2.47
N CYS A 266 -9.64 16.24 -1.29
CA CYS A 266 -9.81 17.52 -0.60
C CYS A 266 -9.29 18.68 -1.46
N VAL A 267 -8.12 18.54 -2.07
CA VAL A 267 -7.56 19.55 -2.99
C VAL A 267 -8.49 19.77 -4.20
N ILE A 268 -9.00 18.70 -4.81
CA ILE A 268 -9.98 18.79 -5.91
C ILE A 268 -11.25 19.52 -5.45
N SER A 269 -11.77 19.16 -4.27
CA SER A 269 -12.93 19.83 -3.66
C SER A 269 -12.70 21.33 -3.49
N LEU A 270 -11.52 21.75 -3.00
CA LEU A 270 -11.17 23.16 -2.85
C LEU A 270 -11.05 23.89 -4.20
N LEU A 271 -10.49 23.25 -5.22
CA LEU A 271 -10.41 23.80 -6.57
C LEU A 271 -11.81 24.00 -7.18
N CYS A 272 -12.68 23.00 -7.05
CA CYS A 272 -14.08 23.08 -7.47
C CYS A 272 -14.85 24.15 -6.73
N LEU A 273 -14.69 24.22 -5.41
CA LEU A 273 -15.32 25.22 -4.56
C LEU A 273 -14.90 26.64 -4.94
N ARG A 274 -13.58 26.86 -5.15
CA ARG A 274 -13.08 28.17 -5.64
C ARG A 274 -13.74 28.56 -6.96
N PHE A 275 -13.84 27.59 -7.87
CA PHE A 275 -14.45 27.80 -9.17
C PHE A 275 -15.93 28.18 -9.04
N VAL A 276 -16.70 27.45 -8.24
CA VAL A 276 -18.11 27.67 -7.98
C VAL A 276 -18.35 29.03 -7.31
N ILE A 277 -17.53 29.41 -6.33
CA ILE A 277 -17.65 30.72 -5.67
C ILE A 277 -17.40 31.87 -6.64
N LEU A 278 -16.38 31.74 -7.50
CA LEU A 278 -16.06 32.78 -8.49
C LEU A 278 -17.17 32.92 -9.53
N LEU A 279 -17.71 31.79 -9.98
CA LEU A 279 -18.86 31.77 -10.90
C LEU A 279 -20.10 32.43 -10.27
N THR A 280 -20.45 32.04 -9.05
CA THR A 280 -21.57 32.65 -8.33
C THR A 280 -21.38 34.14 -8.16
N LEU A 281 -20.13 34.60 -7.95
CA LEU A 281 -19.81 36.03 -7.86
C LEU A 281 -20.02 36.75 -9.20
N GLU A 282 -19.69 36.11 -10.33
CA GLU A 282 -19.92 36.68 -11.67
C GLU A 282 -21.42 36.72 -11.99
N GLU A 283 -22.17 35.67 -11.73
CA GLU A 283 -23.64 35.61 -11.97
C GLU A 283 -24.41 36.60 -11.08
N ASP A 284 -24.11 36.64 -9.80
CA ASP A 284 -24.83 37.48 -8.82
C ASP A 284 -24.19 38.89 -8.72
N TYR A 285 -23.31 39.29 -9.66
CA TYR A 285 -22.53 40.55 -9.59
C TYR A 285 -23.42 41.76 -9.46
N ARG A 286 -24.52 41.85 -10.25
CA ARG A 286 -25.49 42.93 -10.21
C ARG A 286 -26.31 42.93 -8.91
N GLU A 287 -26.74 41.77 -8.45
CA GLU A 287 -27.49 41.63 -7.17
C GLU A 287 -26.61 42.08 -5.99
N ILE A 288 -25.34 41.70 -5.98
CA ILE A 288 -24.35 42.13 -4.96
C ILE A 288 -24.16 43.66 -5.01
N GLY A 289 -24.10 44.23 -6.22
CA GLY A 289 -24.00 45.66 -6.43
C GLY A 289 -25.18 46.41 -5.86
N VAL A 290 -26.39 45.94 -6.15
CA VAL A 290 -27.65 46.52 -5.60
C VAL A 290 -27.68 46.43 -4.08
N MET A 291 -27.36 45.26 -3.49
CA MET A 291 -27.27 45.09 -2.04
C MET A 291 -26.31 46.08 -1.39
N LYS A 292 -25.16 46.36 -2.02
CA LYS A 292 -24.19 47.35 -1.53
C LYS A 292 -24.72 48.80 -1.70
N ALA A 293 -25.41 49.09 -2.80
CA ALA A 293 -25.98 50.41 -3.06
C ALA A 293 -27.06 50.81 -2.05
N ILE A 294 -27.86 49.84 -1.57
CA ILE A 294 -28.86 50.06 -0.51
C ILE A 294 -28.27 50.03 0.91
N GLY A 295 -26.93 49.98 1.04
CA GLY A 295 -26.20 50.12 2.31
C GLY A 295 -25.95 48.81 3.08
N ILE A 296 -26.15 47.62 2.49
CA ILE A 296 -25.81 46.37 3.18
C ILE A 296 -24.29 46.23 3.27
N LEU A 297 -23.78 46.05 4.47
CA LEU A 297 -22.34 45.89 4.72
C LEU A 297 -21.77 44.69 3.98
N PRO A 298 -20.60 44.81 3.32
CA PRO A 298 -19.96 43.70 2.60
C PRO A 298 -19.75 42.42 3.46
N ALA A 299 -19.57 42.60 4.78
CA ALA A 299 -19.44 41.48 5.71
C ALA A 299 -20.76 40.67 5.86
N LYS A 300 -21.94 41.39 5.85
CA LYS A 300 -23.26 40.72 5.91
C LYS A 300 -23.54 39.97 4.61
N ILE A 301 -23.20 40.55 3.45
CA ILE A 301 -23.33 39.90 2.15
C ILE A 301 -22.46 38.63 2.13
N ARG A 302 -21.18 38.74 2.49
CA ARG A 302 -20.29 37.61 2.61
C ARG A 302 -20.84 36.49 3.49
N ASN A 303 -21.42 36.84 4.65
CA ASN A 303 -21.93 35.84 5.58
C ASN A 303 -23.17 35.10 5.04
N ILE A 304 -23.97 35.71 4.16
CA ILE A 304 -25.07 35.02 3.47
C ILE A 304 -24.53 33.92 2.56
N TYR A 305 -23.53 34.22 1.75
CA TYR A 305 -22.91 33.21 0.89
C TYR A 305 -22.11 32.17 1.71
N LEU A 306 -21.42 32.59 2.77
CA LEU A 306 -20.68 31.68 3.63
C LEU A 306 -21.62 30.67 4.32
N SER A 307 -22.81 31.05 4.73
CA SER A 307 -23.77 30.14 5.36
C SER A 307 -24.16 28.96 4.45
N LYS A 308 -24.21 29.19 3.12
CA LYS A 308 -24.45 28.15 2.13
C LYS A 308 -23.30 27.10 2.14
N TYR A 309 -22.07 27.55 2.02
CA TYR A 309 -20.91 26.64 1.97
C TYR A 309 -20.63 25.99 3.33
N PHE A 310 -20.93 26.69 4.43
CA PHE A 310 -20.90 26.12 5.78
C PHE A 310 -21.89 24.96 5.91
N THR A 311 -23.15 25.17 5.52
CA THR A 311 -24.17 24.10 5.58
C THR A 311 -23.78 22.93 4.70
N LEU A 312 -23.31 23.18 3.46
CA LEU A 312 -22.85 22.12 2.57
C LEU A 312 -21.67 21.35 3.13
N ALA A 313 -20.67 22.03 3.70
CA ALA A 313 -19.51 21.39 4.26
C ALA A 313 -19.86 20.48 5.45
N VAL A 314 -20.67 20.99 6.38
CA VAL A 314 -21.06 20.23 7.58
C VAL A 314 -21.95 19.04 7.21
N THR A 315 -22.96 19.24 6.34
CA THR A 315 -23.86 18.15 5.95
C THR A 315 -23.13 17.10 5.09
N ALA A 316 -22.23 17.52 4.20
CA ALA A 316 -21.44 16.60 3.38
C ALA A 316 -20.44 15.80 4.23
N ALA A 317 -19.75 16.43 5.18
CA ALA A 317 -18.83 15.74 6.07
C ALA A 317 -19.55 14.75 7.00
N PHE A 318 -20.71 15.15 7.54
CA PHE A 318 -21.54 14.26 8.35
C PHE A 318 -22.05 13.05 7.54
N SER A 319 -22.57 13.30 6.31
CA SER A 319 -23.01 12.23 5.41
C SER A 319 -21.83 11.36 4.96
N GLY A 320 -20.64 11.95 4.76
CA GLY A 320 -19.40 11.24 4.42
C GLY A 320 -18.98 10.31 5.55
N TYR A 321 -19.02 10.79 6.80
CA TYR A 321 -18.76 9.94 7.97
C TYR A 321 -19.77 8.78 8.09
N ILE A 322 -21.08 9.04 7.89
CA ILE A 322 -22.07 7.96 7.89
C ILE A 322 -21.79 6.95 6.79
N LEU A 323 -21.41 7.42 5.60
CA LEU A 323 -21.10 6.53 4.50
C LEU A 323 -19.81 5.74 4.75
N SER A 324 -18.82 6.31 5.45
CA SER A 324 -17.61 5.59 5.82
C SER A 324 -17.92 4.35 6.66
N LEU A 325 -18.90 4.39 7.56
CA LEU A 325 -19.28 3.25 8.40
C LEU A 325 -19.73 2.02 7.57
N PHE A 326 -20.25 2.23 6.36
CA PHE A 326 -20.63 1.13 5.46
C PHE A 326 -19.45 0.67 4.60
N VAL A 327 -18.57 1.58 4.23
CA VAL A 327 -17.41 1.29 3.37
C VAL A 327 -16.25 0.73 4.19
N ASP A 328 -16.13 1.11 5.45
CA ASP A 328 -15.07 0.69 6.35
C ASP A 328 -14.96 -0.84 6.45
N HIS A 329 -16.09 -1.57 6.43
CA HIS A 329 -16.09 -3.03 6.48
C HIS A 329 -15.19 -3.64 5.38
N ILE A 330 -15.23 -3.05 4.18
CA ILE A 330 -14.43 -3.54 3.03
C ILE A 330 -12.92 -3.34 3.27
N PHE A 331 -12.53 -2.23 3.91
CA PHE A 331 -11.12 -1.92 4.14
C PHE A 331 -10.54 -2.56 5.39
N ILE A 332 -11.37 -2.86 6.41
CA ILE A 332 -10.89 -3.47 7.66
C ILE A 332 -11.09 -4.98 7.71
N GLU A 333 -11.70 -5.61 6.69
CA GLU A 333 -11.99 -7.05 6.66
C GLU A 333 -10.74 -7.89 6.86
N ASN A 334 -9.64 -7.53 6.22
CA ASN A 334 -8.35 -8.19 6.40
C ASN A 334 -7.81 -8.07 7.83
N ILE A 335 -7.92 -6.88 8.46
CA ILE A 335 -7.55 -6.67 9.86
C ILE A 335 -8.40 -7.58 10.78
N LEU A 336 -9.71 -7.62 10.53
CA LEU A 336 -10.64 -8.44 11.33
C LEU A 336 -10.33 -9.94 11.20
N LEU A 337 -9.93 -10.38 10.01
CA LEU A 337 -9.60 -11.78 9.76
C LEU A 337 -8.25 -12.15 10.41
N TYR A 338 -7.18 -11.47 10.03
CA TYR A 338 -5.82 -11.85 10.43
C TYR A 338 -5.47 -11.43 11.88
N ILE A 339 -5.96 -10.28 12.34
CA ILE A 339 -5.57 -9.73 13.63
C ILE A 339 -6.70 -9.84 14.65
N GLY A 340 -7.95 -9.78 14.18
CA GLY A 340 -9.13 -9.84 15.02
C GLY A 340 -9.66 -8.46 15.40
N LYS A 341 -10.75 -8.44 16.14
CA LYS A 341 -11.43 -7.22 16.55
C LYS A 341 -11.11 -6.90 18.02
N ALA A 342 -10.47 -5.75 18.24
CA ALA A 342 -10.32 -5.23 19.59
C ALA A 342 -11.66 -4.73 20.17
N PRO A 343 -11.81 -4.67 21.50
CA PRO A 343 -12.91 -3.95 22.13
C PRO A 343 -12.92 -2.48 21.71
N LEU A 344 -14.12 -1.92 21.46
CA LEU A 344 -14.29 -0.52 21.04
C LEU A 344 -13.61 0.44 22.01
N SER A 345 -12.67 1.23 21.51
CA SER A 345 -12.00 2.27 22.28
C SER A 345 -12.70 3.62 22.12
N PHE A 346 -12.56 4.50 23.12
CA PHE A 346 -13.06 5.89 23.00
C PHE A 346 -12.40 6.64 21.83
N ILE A 347 -11.16 6.35 21.54
CA ILE A 347 -10.40 6.94 20.42
C ILE A 347 -11.01 6.52 19.09
N GLU A 348 -11.35 5.25 18.91
CA GLU A 348 -12.01 4.72 17.73
C GLU A 348 -13.37 5.37 17.47
N LEU A 349 -14.12 5.67 18.53
CA LEU A 349 -15.42 6.34 18.39
C LEU A 349 -15.30 7.83 18.01
N MET A 350 -14.25 8.53 18.47
CA MET A 350 -14.12 9.98 18.34
C MET A 350 -13.25 10.45 17.17
N LEU A 351 -12.21 9.73 16.83
CA LEU A 351 -11.20 10.20 15.87
C LEU A 351 -11.68 10.19 14.41
N PRO A 352 -12.36 9.14 13.89
CA PRO A 352 -12.87 9.15 12.52
C PRO A 352 -13.89 10.29 12.25
N PRO A 353 -14.91 10.54 13.09
CA PRO A 353 -15.79 11.70 12.89
C PRO A 353 -15.04 13.03 13.03
N ALA A 354 -14.03 13.13 13.91
CA ALA A 354 -13.20 14.32 14.02
C ALA A 354 -12.39 14.56 12.73
N ALA A 355 -11.83 13.52 12.14
CA ALA A 355 -11.11 13.59 10.87
C ALA A 355 -12.02 14.05 9.71
N ALA A 356 -13.22 13.51 9.61
CA ALA A 356 -14.22 14.00 8.65
C ALA A 356 -14.57 15.49 8.90
N PHE A 357 -14.68 15.89 10.16
CA PHE A 357 -14.96 17.29 10.52
C PHE A 357 -13.81 18.24 10.18
N VAL A 358 -12.56 17.77 10.26
CA VAL A 358 -11.37 18.55 9.81
C VAL A 358 -11.50 18.90 8.32
N ILE A 359 -11.98 17.99 7.47
CA ILE A 359 -12.25 18.28 6.06
C ILE A 359 -13.28 19.42 5.92
N ALA A 360 -14.39 19.35 6.69
CA ALA A 360 -15.38 20.44 6.70
C ALA A 360 -14.76 21.77 7.13
N LEU A 361 -13.92 21.76 8.17
CA LEU A 361 -13.23 22.96 8.67
C LEU A 361 -12.33 23.57 7.60
N ILE A 362 -11.53 22.75 6.90
CA ILE A 362 -10.65 23.19 5.80
C ILE A 362 -11.50 23.86 4.70
N VAL A 363 -12.60 23.24 4.29
CA VAL A 363 -13.52 23.77 3.27
C VAL A 363 -14.15 25.10 3.71
N ILE A 364 -14.57 25.22 4.97
CA ILE A 364 -15.15 26.46 5.52
C ILE A 364 -14.11 27.58 5.55
N LEU A 365 -12.91 27.31 6.07
CA LEU A 365 -11.81 28.29 6.12
C LEU A 365 -11.42 28.75 4.72
N PHE A 366 -11.32 27.83 3.76
CA PHE A 366 -11.03 28.15 2.37
C PHE A 366 -12.14 28.98 1.74
N SER A 367 -13.42 28.65 1.99
CA SER A 367 -14.56 29.45 1.55
C SER A 367 -14.48 30.89 2.06
N MET A 368 -14.13 31.06 3.34
CA MET A 368 -13.93 32.40 3.93
C MET A 368 -12.84 33.21 3.21
N LEU A 369 -11.75 32.55 2.84
CA LEU A 369 -10.64 33.20 2.10
C LEU A 369 -11.07 33.63 0.70
N VAL A 370 -11.76 32.76 -0.05
CA VAL A 370 -12.21 33.07 -1.42
C VAL A 370 -13.28 34.17 -1.41
N LEU A 371 -14.22 34.11 -0.47
CA LEU A 371 -15.30 35.12 -0.33
C LEU A 371 -14.80 36.51 0.09
N LYS A 372 -13.55 36.68 0.53
CA LYS A 372 -12.94 38.01 0.72
C LYS A 372 -12.98 38.88 -0.55
N ARG A 373 -13.04 38.26 -1.74
CA ARG A 373 -13.16 38.98 -3.02
C ARG A 373 -14.40 39.78 -3.18
N PHE A 374 -15.50 39.46 -2.43
CA PHE A 374 -16.72 40.26 -2.41
C PHE A 374 -16.50 41.73 -1.97
N LYS A 375 -15.45 42.01 -1.18
CA LYS A 375 -15.08 43.38 -0.81
C LYS A 375 -14.72 44.23 -2.03
N LYS A 376 -14.15 43.63 -3.08
CA LYS A 376 -13.64 44.34 -4.27
C LYS A 376 -14.70 44.70 -5.31
N VAL A 377 -15.96 44.19 -5.17
CA VAL A 377 -17.05 44.50 -6.09
C VAL A 377 -17.52 45.96 -5.83
N SER A 378 -17.39 46.80 -6.84
CA SER A 378 -17.88 48.19 -6.80
C SER A 378 -19.39 48.25 -7.07
N ALA A 379 -20.16 48.93 -6.21
CA ALA A 379 -21.60 49.06 -6.43
C ALA A 379 -21.93 49.80 -7.74
N VAL A 380 -21.13 50.83 -8.07
CA VAL A 380 -21.35 51.67 -9.26
C VAL A 380 -21.06 50.86 -10.54
N GLU A 381 -19.93 50.13 -10.57
CA GLU A 381 -19.59 49.32 -11.71
C GLU A 381 -20.57 48.16 -11.94
N ALA A 382 -21.04 47.53 -10.84
CA ALA A 382 -21.96 46.42 -10.89
C ALA A 382 -23.33 46.80 -11.47
N ILE A 383 -23.82 48.03 -11.17
CA ILE A 383 -25.10 48.52 -11.69
C ILE A 383 -24.95 49.03 -13.11
N ARG A 384 -23.79 49.67 -13.45
CA ARG A 384 -23.60 50.31 -14.75
C ARG A 384 -23.21 49.36 -15.87
N MET A 385 -22.36 48.37 -15.59
CA MET A 385 -21.74 47.54 -16.63
C MET A 385 -22.34 46.13 -16.70
N GLY A 386 -23.13 45.70 -15.70
CA GLY A 386 -23.49 44.28 -15.60
C GLY A 386 -22.25 43.38 -15.45
N SER A 387 -22.34 42.12 -15.79
CA SER A 387 -21.16 41.28 -15.90
C SER A 387 -20.41 41.69 -17.20
N SER A 388 -19.29 42.42 -17.05
CA SER A 388 -18.42 42.76 -18.20
C SER A 388 -17.85 41.47 -18.78
N GLY A 389 -18.49 40.98 -19.84
CA GLY A 389 -17.89 39.99 -20.72
C GLY A 389 -16.57 40.56 -21.20
N GLY A 390 -15.45 40.03 -20.73
CA GLY A 390 -14.14 40.54 -21.10
C GLY A 390 -14.02 40.62 -22.63
N ILE A 391 -13.77 41.81 -23.14
CA ILE A 391 -13.40 42.02 -24.55
C ILE A 391 -12.07 41.29 -24.73
N TYR A 392 -12.12 40.10 -25.31
CA TYR A 392 -10.89 39.40 -25.66
C TYR A 392 -10.22 40.18 -26.78
N ALA A 393 -8.99 40.63 -26.54
CA ALA A 393 -8.17 41.27 -27.53
C ALA A 393 -8.10 40.37 -28.77
N ASP A 394 -8.44 40.93 -29.93
CA ASP A 394 -8.44 40.24 -31.20
C ASP A 394 -7.00 39.86 -31.59
N ASN A 395 -6.62 38.65 -31.26
CA ASN A 395 -5.28 38.16 -31.51
C ASN A 395 -5.22 37.62 -32.96
N LYS A 396 -4.83 38.49 -33.89
CA LYS A 396 -4.75 38.21 -35.35
C LYS A 396 -3.97 36.93 -35.69
N LYS A 397 -3.10 36.43 -34.79
CA LYS A 397 -2.34 35.19 -34.99
C LYS A 397 -3.14 33.91 -35.00
N PHE A 398 -4.40 33.90 -34.51
CA PHE A 398 -5.30 32.75 -34.47
C PHE A 398 -6.62 33.02 -35.20
N ALA A 399 -6.56 33.71 -36.35
CA ALA A 399 -7.73 33.95 -37.16
C ALA A 399 -8.15 32.69 -37.95
N LEU A 400 -9.45 32.43 -38.04
CA LEU A 400 -10.00 31.27 -38.77
C LEU A 400 -9.57 31.25 -40.24
N SER A 401 -9.35 32.44 -40.83
CA SER A 401 -8.82 32.62 -42.21
C SER A 401 -7.43 32.03 -42.42
N GLN A 402 -6.64 31.82 -41.38
CA GLN A 402 -5.30 31.25 -41.46
C GLN A 402 -5.29 29.73 -41.33
N ASN A 403 -6.45 29.12 -41.01
CA ASN A 403 -6.58 27.66 -40.86
C ASN A 403 -6.71 27.00 -42.26
N LYS A 404 -5.70 26.24 -42.68
CA LYS A 404 -5.67 25.52 -43.94
C LYS A 404 -5.80 24.02 -43.85
N TYR A 405 -5.59 23.46 -42.65
CA TYR A 405 -5.38 22.00 -42.46
C TYR A 405 -6.32 21.33 -41.47
N ILE A 406 -6.91 22.07 -40.53
CA ILE A 406 -7.69 21.51 -39.43
C ILE A 406 -9.18 21.79 -39.67
N ASN A 407 -10.07 20.83 -39.36
CA ASN A 407 -11.50 21.05 -39.36
C ASN A 407 -11.87 22.31 -38.57
N SER A 408 -12.74 23.18 -39.14
CA SER A 408 -13.06 24.49 -38.56
C SER A 408 -13.61 24.38 -37.13
N ASN A 409 -14.38 23.34 -36.80
CA ASN A 409 -14.92 23.13 -35.48
C ASN A 409 -13.83 22.76 -34.46
N ILE A 410 -12.87 21.92 -34.86
CA ILE A 410 -11.70 21.56 -34.04
C ILE A 410 -10.81 22.78 -33.81
N PHE A 411 -10.56 23.55 -34.86
CA PHE A 411 -9.76 24.78 -34.76
C PHE A 411 -10.39 25.81 -33.82
N LEU A 412 -11.71 26.03 -33.90
CA LEU A 412 -12.43 26.94 -33.01
C LEU A 412 -12.38 26.45 -31.54
N GLY A 413 -12.51 25.14 -31.32
CA GLY A 413 -12.34 24.55 -30.00
C GLY A 413 -10.93 24.79 -29.43
N LEU A 414 -9.88 24.54 -30.21
CA LEU A 414 -8.49 24.75 -29.81
C LEU A 414 -8.22 26.23 -29.51
N ARG A 415 -8.64 27.13 -30.42
CA ARG A 415 -8.51 28.59 -30.24
C ARG A 415 -9.13 29.05 -28.94
N ASP A 416 -10.31 28.58 -28.59
CA ASP A 416 -11.01 28.97 -27.38
C ASP A 416 -10.24 28.55 -26.12
N VAL A 417 -9.68 27.33 -26.08
CA VAL A 417 -8.84 26.84 -24.97
C VAL A 417 -7.60 27.73 -24.80
N ILE A 418 -6.91 28.08 -25.90
CA ILE A 418 -5.69 28.91 -25.84
C ILE A 418 -6.03 30.33 -25.37
N LEU A 419 -7.07 30.94 -25.89
CA LEU A 419 -7.42 32.33 -25.56
C LEU A 419 -8.01 32.44 -24.14
N ARG A 420 -8.69 31.42 -23.67
CA ARG A 420 -9.32 31.37 -22.34
C ARG A 420 -8.58 30.44 -21.36
N TYR A 421 -7.29 30.21 -21.51
CA TYR A 421 -6.51 29.23 -20.74
C TYR A 421 -6.73 29.34 -19.22
N LYS A 422 -6.92 30.56 -18.67
CA LYS A 422 -7.18 30.77 -17.25
C LYS A 422 -8.50 30.15 -16.78
N THR A 423 -9.51 30.05 -17.65
CA THR A 423 -10.77 29.39 -17.37
C THR A 423 -10.62 27.88 -17.36
N TYR A 424 -9.85 27.34 -18.32
CA TYR A 424 -9.62 25.89 -18.45
C TYR A 424 -8.59 25.34 -17.46
N LEU A 425 -7.79 26.20 -16.81
CA LEU A 425 -6.73 25.79 -15.89
C LEU A 425 -7.26 24.92 -14.73
N ILE A 426 -8.46 25.22 -14.22
CA ILE A 426 -9.05 24.44 -13.10
C ILE A 426 -9.44 23.05 -13.60
N LEU A 427 -10.08 22.94 -14.76
CA LEU A 427 -10.41 21.65 -15.39
C LEU A 427 -9.15 20.83 -15.65
N PHE A 428 -8.10 21.47 -16.18
CA PHE A 428 -6.79 20.86 -16.39
C PHE A 428 -6.20 20.30 -15.09
N LEU A 429 -6.15 21.10 -14.01
CA LEU A 429 -5.62 20.64 -12.73
C LEU A 429 -6.40 19.45 -12.15
N VAL A 430 -7.73 19.46 -12.29
CA VAL A 430 -8.53 18.32 -11.84
C VAL A 430 -8.25 17.08 -12.68
N PHE A 431 -8.09 17.19 -14.00
CA PHE A 431 -7.72 16.05 -14.84
C PHE A 431 -6.32 15.52 -14.51
N VAL A 432 -5.35 16.40 -14.20
CA VAL A 432 -4.03 16.00 -13.70
C VAL A 432 -4.17 15.15 -12.42
N LEU A 433 -4.94 15.64 -11.45
CA LEU A 433 -5.14 14.94 -10.18
C LEU A 433 -5.95 13.64 -10.34
N SER A 434 -6.97 13.62 -11.20
CA SER A 434 -7.74 12.39 -11.50
C SER A 434 -6.86 11.33 -12.13
N THR A 435 -6.00 11.72 -13.08
CA THR A 435 -5.02 10.82 -13.70
C THR A 435 -4.02 10.30 -12.67
N PHE A 436 -3.54 11.16 -11.78
CA PHE A 436 -2.64 10.78 -10.69
C PHE A 436 -3.28 9.75 -9.75
N ILE A 437 -4.55 9.95 -9.36
CA ILE A 437 -5.29 9.01 -8.51
C ILE A 437 -5.45 7.63 -9.15
N ILE A 438 -5.53 7.54 -10.48
CA ILE A 438 -5.61 6.27 -11.21
C ILE A 438 -4.23 5.62 -11.33
N ILE A 439 -3.24 6.37 -11.81
CA ILE A 439 -1.95 5.80 -12.23
C ILE A 439 -1.08 5.40 -11.04
N VAL A 440 -1.11 6.13 -9.93
CA VAL A 440 -0.23 5.82 -8.78
C VAL A 440 -0.54 4.45 -8.16
N PRO A 441 -1.80 4.13 -7.76
CA PRO A 441 -2.10 2.80 -7.23
C PRO A 441 -1.90 1.69 -8.28
N LEU A 442 -2.20 1.96 -9.55
CA LEU A 442 -2.01 1.00 -10.64
C LEU A 442 -0.54 0.66 -10.85
N ASN A 443 0.34 1.67 -10.93
CA ASN A 443 1.77 1.45 -11.06
C ASN A 443 2.36 0.78 -9.83
N PHE A 444 1.85 1.09 -8.65
CA PHE A 444 2.29 0.46 -7.41
C PHE A 444 1.92 -1.03 -7.37
N LEU A 445 0.70 -1.37 -7.77
CA LEU A 445 0.25 -2.76 -7.92
C LEU A 445 1.14 -3.51 -8.92
N ASN A 446 1.35 -2.95 -10.12
CA ASN A 446 2.21 -3.54 -11.14
C ASN A 446 3.66 -3.70 -10.66
N THR A 447 4.16 -2.78 -9.83
CA THR A 447 5.50 -2.87 -9.26
C THR A 447 5.62 -4.05 -8.30
N ILE A 448 4.65 -4.21 -7.39
CA ILE A 448 4.68 -5.32 -6.41
C ILE A 448 4.48 -6.68 -7.09
N GLN A 449 3.65 -6.77 -8.13
CA GLN A 449 3.43 -8.01 -8.88
C GLN A 449 4.56 -8.36 -9.86
N SER A 450 5.48 -7.45 -10.11
CA SER A 450 6.56 -7.69 -11.06
C SER A 450 7.68 -8.54 -10.45
N PRO A 451 8.29 -9.46 -11.22
CA PRO A 451 9.51 -10.19 -10.82
C PRO A 451 10.65 -9.28 -10.36
N GLU A 452 10.74 -8.07 -10.89
CA GLU A 452 11.75 -7.09 -10.47
C GLU A 452 11.55 -6.58 -9.02
N PHE A 453 10.40 -6.83 -8.39
CA PHE A 453 10.15 -6.42 -7.00
C PHE A 453 11.08 -7.12 -6.01
N VAL A 454 11.62 -8.30 -6.37
CA VAL A 454 12.56 -9.06 -5.54
C VAL A 454 13.78 -8.25 -5.10
N LYS A 455 14.22 -7.29 -5.90
CA LYS A 455 15.34 -6.40 -5.56
C LYS A 455 15.10 -5.53 -4.31
N TYR A 456 13.82 -5.26 -3.97
CA TYR A 456 13.44 -4.59 -2.71
C TYR A 456 13.40 -5.57 -1.52
N MET A 457 13.54 -6.87 -1.79
CA MET A 457 13.59 -7.94 -0.78
C MET A 457 15.04 -8.38 -0.48
N GLY A 458 16.03 -7.64 -0.95
CA GLY A 458 17.45 -7.93 -0.74
C GLY A 458 17.96 -9.14 -1.52
N VAL A 459 17.21 -9.63 -2.51
CA VAL A 459 17.54 -10.79 -3.35
C VAL A 459 17.79 -10.34 -4.79
N GLY A 460 18.76 -10.92 -5.44
CA GLY A 460 19.01 -10.68 -6.87
C GLY A 460 18.00 -11.40 -7.76
N GLN A 461 17.75 -10.86 -8.93
CA GLN A 461 16.77 -11.40 -9.87
C GLN A 461 17.34 -12.65 -10.55
N SER A 462 16.68 -13.80 -10.35
CA SER A 462 16.95 -15.09 -10.98
C SER A 462 15.63 -15.73 -11.41
N ASP A 463 15.67 -16.78 -12.22
CA ASP A 463 14.44 -17.50 -12.62
C ASP A 463 13.94 -18.40 -11.48
N ILE A 464 14.85 -19.11 -10.81
CA ILE A 464 14.54 -20.12 -9.79
C ILE A 464 15.40 -19.87 -8.55
N ILE A 465 14.78 -20.09 -7.38
CA ILE A 465 15.40 -20.05 -6.06
C ILE A 465 15.23 -21.40 -5.38
N LEU A 466 16.33 -21.99 -4.95
CA LEU A 466 16.37 -23.10 -4.02
C LEU A 466 16.70 -22.58 -2.62
N ASP A 467 15.92 -22.98 -1.63
CA ASP A 467 16.12 -22.58 -0.24
C ASP A 467 16.22 -23.82 0.65
N LEU A 468 17.35 -23.92 1.34
CA LEU A 468 17.66 -25.01 2.27
C LEU A 468 17.69 -24.44 3.68
N ARG A 469 16.81 -24.92 4.53
CA ARG A 469 16.67 -24.52 5.93
C ARG A 469 16.39 -25.73 6.82
N ASN A 470 16.63 -25.57 8.09
CA ASN A 470 16.13 -26.46 9.14
C ASN A 470 16.57 -27.91 9.05
N SER A 471 17.72 -28.21 8.41
CA SER A 471 18.33 -29.56 8.38
C SER A 471 19.62 -29.61 9.18
N GLN A 472 19.86 -30.70 9.87
CA GLN A 472 21.15 -30.94 10.56
C GLN A 472 22.31 -31.18 9.57
N GLU A 473 22.01 -31.72 8.37
CA GLU A 473 22.98 -32.00 7.30
C GLU A 473 22.93 -30.95 6.17
N MET A 474 22.53 -29.74 6.49
CA MET A 474 22.26 -28.65 5.52
C MET A 474 23.44 -28.38 4.59
N HIS A 475 24.68 -28.41 5.11
CA HIS A 475 25.85 -28.16 4.31
C HIS A 475 26.12 -29.32 3.31
N GLN A 476 25.92 -30.57 3.70
CA GLN A 476 26.09 -31.72 2.79
C GLN A 476 25.03 -31.69 1.68
N GLN A 477 23.77 -31.44 2.04
CA GLN A 477 22.69 -31.31 1.05
C GLN A 477 22.96 -30.16 0.07
N PHE A 478 23.50 -29.04 0.56
CA PHE A 478 23.87 -27.90 -0.28
C PHE A 478 24.91 -28.27 -1.33
N GLU A 479 25.97 -29.01 -0.98
CA GLU A 479 26.99 -29.47 -1.91
C GLU A 479 26.44 -30.46 -2.95
N GLU A 480 25.51 -31.34 -2.54
CA GLU A 480 24.81 -32.26 -3.45
C GLU A 480 23.98 -31.50 -4.49
N VAL A 481 23.24 -30.46 -4.04
CA VAL A 481 22.43 -29.64 -4.95
C VAL A 481 23.30 -28.81 -5.87
N ILE A 482 24.39 -28.22 -5.39
CA ILE A 482 25.35 -27.50 -6.24
C ILE A 482 25.86 -28.41 -7.36
N SER A 483 26.24 -29.62 -7.02
CA SER A 483 26.73 -30.60 -8.04
C SER A 483 25.63 -30.89 -9.06
N TYR A 484 24.40 -31.06 -8.65
CA TYR A 484 23.26 -31.29 -9.55
C TYR A 484 22.98 -30.10 -10.47
N VAL A 485 23.01 -28.86 -9.92
CA VAL A 485 22.84 -27.63 -10.70
C VAL A 485 23.96 -27.43 -11.71
N GLN A 486 25.20 -27.78 -11.36
CA GLN A 486 26.36 -27.69 -12.25
C GLN A 486 26.32 -28.70 -13.43
N ASP A 487 25.77 -29.89 -13.19
CA ASP A 487 25.63 -30.92 -14.21
C ASP A 487 24.41 -30.72 -15.12
N ASP A 488 23.50 -29.82 -14.75
CA ASP A 488 22.30 -29.54 -15.54
C ASP A 488 22.58 -28.59 -16.71
N SER A 489 22.49 -29.15 -17.94
CA SER A 489 22.74 -28.42 -19.19
C SER A 489 21.75 -27.27 -19.48
N ASP A 490 20.60 -27.26 -18.84
CA ASP A 490 19.59 -26.23 -19.00
C ASP A 490 19.87 -25.00 -18.13
N VAL A 491 20.73 -25.11 -17.12
CA VAL A 491 21.16 -23.99 -16.29
C VAL A 491 22.21 -23.16 -17.04
N THR A 492 21.93 -21.88 -17.19
CA THR A 492 22.79 -20.92 -17.89
C THR A 492 23.77 -20.20 -16.96
N GLU A 493 23.30 -19.90 -15.75
CA GLU A 493 24.02 -19.14 -14.74
C GLU A 493 23.47 -19.51 -13.37
N TYR A 494 24.32 -19.66 -12.37
CA TYR A 494 23.91 -19.92 -10.99
C TYR A 494 24.80 -19.18 -10.00
N ALA A 495 24.27 -18.95 -8.80
CA ALA A 495 24.95 -18.33 -7.66
C ALA A 495 24.58 -19.06 -6.36
N THR A 496 25.55 -19.14 -5.47
CA THR A 496 25.39 -19.75 -4.16
C THR A 496 25.50 -18.71 -3.05
N TYR A 497 24.60 -18.80 -2.07
CA TYR A 497 24.55 -17.89 -0.95
C TYR A 497 24.43 -18.64 0.36
N ILE A 498 25.17 -18.17 1.37
CA ILE A 498 25.09 -18.67 2.74
C ILE A 498 24.79 -17.47 3.64
N THR A 499 23.71 -17.52 4.37
CA THR A 499 23.34 -16.46 5.31
C THR A 499 23.54 -16.96 6.74
N GLY A 500 24.37 -16.25 7.47
CA GLY A 500 24.67 -16.50 8.87
C GLY A 500 24.30 -15.33 9.77
N LYS A 501 24.25 -15.60 11.07
CA LYS A 501 24.01 -14.59 12.10
C LYS A 501 25.35 -14.11 12.65
N TYR A 502 25.66 -12.83 12.41
CA TYR A 502 26.89 -12.17 12.85
C TYR A 502 26.57 -11.03 13.79
N GLU A 503 27.60 -10.45 14.42
CA GLU A 503 27.47 -9.29 15.27
C GLU A 503 28.26 -8.12 14.69
N ILE A 504 27.69 -6.93 14.75
CA ILE A 504 28.34 -5.67 14.38
C ILE A 504 28.39 -4.74 15.60
N ILE A 505 29.54 -4.11 15.81
CA ILE A 505 29.69 -3.17 16.91
C ILE A 505 29.13 -1.82 16.49
N ASN A 506 28.14 -1.32 17.25
CA ASN A 506 27.54 -0.01 17.04
C ASN A 506 28.43 1.12 17.62
N GLN A 507 27.98 2.38 17.46
CA GLN A 507 28.73 3.56 17.96
C GLN A 507 28.88 3.60 19.47
N GLU A 508 28.00 2.95 20.23
CA GLU A 508 28.05 2.87 21.69
C GLU A 508 28.96 1.75 22.20
N GLY A 509 29.60 1.02 21.28
CA GLY A 509 30.45 -0.14 21.60
C GLY A 509 29.68 -1.40 21.98
N THR A 510 28.37 -1.44 21.72
CA THR A 510 27.53 -2.62 21.93
C THR A 510 27.42 -3.46 20.63
N ALA A 511 27.40 -4.78 20.77
CA ALA A 511 27.23 -5.71 19.64
C ALA A 511 25.74 -5.80 19.26
N GLU A 512 25.43 -5.62 17.99
CA GLU A 512 24.11 -5.82 17.42
C GLU A 512 24.12 -7.00 16.44
N SER A 513 23.09 -7.84 16.51
CA SER A 513 22.93 -8.99 15.65
C SER A 513 22.47 -8.60 14.25
N LEU A 514 23.10 -9.17 13.22
CA LEU A 514 22.87 -8.88 11.83
C LEU A 514 22.91 -10.18 11.01
N PHE A 515 22.00 -10.35 10.06
CA PHE A 515 22.10 -11.42 9.09
C PHE A 515 23.03 -11.01 7.94
N VAL A 516 24.13 -11.75 7.76
CA VAL A 516 25.09 -11.48 6.70
C VAL A 516 25.02 -12.57 5.66
N THR A 517 24.70 -12.20 4.43
CA THR A 517 24.75 -13.09 3.27
C THR A 517 26.13 -13.02 2.63
N THR A 518 26.73 -14.18 2.45
CA THR A 518 28.03 -14.38 1.78
C THR A 518 27.84 -15.24 0.54
N GLY A 519 28.81 -15.25 -0.38
CA GLY A 519 28.77 -16.05 -1.61
C GLY A 519 28.92 -15.23 -2.89
N ASP A 520 28.27 -15.67 -3.96
CA ASP A 520 28.42 -15.13 -5.32
C ASP A 520 27.61 -13.86 -5.57
N LEU A 521 27.89 -12.79 -4.81
CA LEU A 521 27.10 -11.54 -4.80
C LEU A 521 27.08 -10.79 -6.14
N ASP A 522 27.96 -11.09 -7.07
CA ASP A 522 28.10 -10.39 -8.34
C ASP A 522 27.28 -11.02 -9.47
N VAL A 523 26.85 -12.28 -9.34
CA VAL A 523 26.12 -13.01 -10.39
C VAL A 523 24.70 -12.48 -10.52
N PHE A 524 23.98 -12.40 -9.40
CA PHE A 524 22.65 -11.78 -9.33
C PHE A 524 22.70 -10.57 -8.40
N PRO A 525 23.11 -9.39 -8.92
CA PRO A 525 23.30 -8.21 -8.07
C PRO A 525 21.96 -7.64 -7.58
N VAL A 526 21.96 -7.11 -6.37
CA VAL A 526 20.86 -6.29 -5.84
C VAL A 526 21.05 -4.82 -6.21
N ASP A 527 19.97 -4.05 -6.17
CA ASP A 527 20.04 -2.61 -6.40
C ASP A 527 20.54 -1.86 -5.16
N TYR A 528 21.65 -1.14 -5.31
CA TYR A 528 22.22 -0.29 -4.27
C TYR A 528 21.62 1.13 -4.33
N VAL A 529 21.15 1.64 -3.19
CA VAL A 529 20.72 3.04 -3.05
C VAL A 529 21.91 3.98 -3.11
N ASN A 530 23.02 3.57 -2.48
CA ASN A 530 24.30 4.28 -2.48
C ASN A 530 25.45 3.25 -2.48
N GLY A 531 26.56 3.58 -3.13
CA GLY A 531 27.72 2.70 -3.21
C GLY A 531 27.50 1.49 -4.11
N GLU A 532 28.20 0.39 -3.84
CA GLU A 532 28.24 -0.80 -4.69
C GLU A 532 28.41 -2.10 -3.87
N SER A 533 28.33 -3.24 -4.54
CA SER A 533 28.55 -4.56 -3.95
C SER A 533 29.94 -4.67 -3.29
N PRO A 534 30.05 -5.37 -2.16
CA PRO A 534 31.37 -5.68 -1.59
C PRO A 534 32.27 -6.38 -2.62
N SER A 535 33.46 -5.87 -2.84
CA SER A 535 34.44 -6.42 -3.78
C SER A 535 35.57 -7.18 -3.08
N SER A 536 35.74 -6.96 -1.79
CA SER A 536 36.83 -7.56 -0.96
C SER A 536 36.30 -8.01 0.42
N GLU A 537 37.11 -8.84 1.10
CA GLU A 537 36.79 -9.33 2.46
C GLU A 537 36.68 -8.23 3.53
N ASN A 538 37.23 -7.06 3.25
CA ASN A 538 37.20 -5.90 4.17
C ASN A 538 36.02 -4.95 3.86
N GLU A 539 35.07 -5.36 3.03
CA GLU A 539 33.93 -4.56 2.65
C GLU A 539 32.61 -5.20 3.09
N LEU A 540 31.67 -4.36 3.51
CA LEU A 540 30.35 -4.74 3.97
C LEU A 540 29.31 -3.84 3.32
N ALA A 541 28.29 -4.41 2.71
CA ALA A 541 27.10 -3.66 2.34
C ALA A 541 26.01 -3.87 3.39
N LEU A 542 25.37 -2.78 3.81
CA LEU A 542 24.27 -2.80 4.77
C LEU A 542 22.92 -2.62 4.09
N SER A 543 21.88 -3.24 4.60
CA SER A 543 20.53 -2.85 4.26
C SER A 543 20.26 -1.39 4.71
N TYR A 544 19.27 -0.74 4.09
CA TYR A 544 18.94 0.65 4.41
C TYR A 544 18.60 0.85 5.90
N LEU A 545 17.79 -0.04 6.48
CA LEU A 545 17.42 0.05 7.90
C LEU A 545 18.61 -0.24 8.83
N SER A 546 19.47 -1.20 8.48
CA SER A 546 20.70 -1.45 9.25
C SER A 546 21.64 -0.24 9.23
N ALA A 547 21.80 0.38 8.06
CA ALA A 547 22.65 1.57 7.92
C ALA A 547 22.09 2.77 8.73
N ASP A 548 20.77 2.97 8.71
CA ASP A 548 20.08 4.01 9.47
C ASP A 548 20.19 3.77 10.99
N GLN A 549 19.93 2.54 11.46
CA GLN A 549 20.02 2.17 12.87
C GLN A 549 21.44 2.31 13.42
N LEU A 550 22.45 1.92 12.64
CA LEU A 550 23.86 2.00 13.03
C LEU A 550 24.46 3.39 12.78
N ASP A 551 23.70 4.33 12.18
CA ASP A 551 24.16 5.65 11.73
C ASP A 551 25.43 5.54 10.88
N LYS A 552 25.45 4.63 9.87
CA LYS A 552 26.55 4.37 8.98
C LYS A 552 26.23 4.80 7.55
N LYS A 553 27.26 5.29 6.87
CA LYS A 553 27.22 5.71 5.46
C LYS A 553 28.29 4.97 4.67
N VAL A 554 28.17 4.98 3.35
CA VAL A 554 29.22 4.46 2.46
C VAL A 554 30.54 5.17 2.72
N GLY A 555 31.60 4.39 2.92
CA GLY A 555 32.93 4.83 3.30
C GLY A 555 33.23 4.81 4.80
N ASP A 556 32.21 4.65 5.68
CA ASP A 556 32.44 4.54 7.10
C ASP A 556 33.01 3.18 7.49
N SER A 557 33.78 3.13 8.57
CA SER A 557 34.30 1.88 9.12
C SER A 557 33.34 1.30 10.16
N ALA A 558 33.29 -0.02 10.22
CA ALA A 558 32.56 -0.79 11.21
C ALA A 558 33.39 -1.99 11.68
N VAL A 559 33.05 -2.61 12.79
CA VAL A 559 33.66 -3.85 13.26
C VAL A 559 32.63 -4.96 13.21
N LEU A 560 32.88 -5.95 12.37
CA LEU A 560 32.06 -7.16 12.23
C LEU A 560 32.73 -8.29 13.00
N ILE A 561 31.99 -8.99 13.83
CA ILE A 561 32.49 -10.18 14.55
C ILE A 561 32.09 -11.42 13.75
N ALA A 562 33.09 -12.01 13.08
CA ALA A 562 32.94 -13.23 12.29
C ALA A 562 33.95 -14.27 12.72
N ASN A 563 33.54 -15.53 12.79
CA ASN A 563 34.42 -16.67 13.20
C ASN A 563 35.14 -16.39 14.55
N GLY A 564 34.45 -15.70 15.49
CA GLY A 564 35.01 -15.33 16.80
C GLY A 564 36.13 -14.28 16.74
N LYS A 565 36.32 -13.59 15.62
CA LYS A 565 37.32 -12.55 15.40
C LYS A 565 36.66 -11.23 15.01
N GLU A 566 37.26 -10.14 15.43
CA GLU A 566 36.89 -8.81 14.97
C GLU A 566 37.49 -8.51 13.61
N HIS A 567 36.64 -8.21 12.64
CA HIS A 567 37.00 -7.77 11.30
C HIS A 567 36.67 -6.29 11.13
N SER A 568 37.69 -5.47 10.89
CA SER A 568 37.46 -4.07 10.52
C SER A 568 37.02 -4.04 9.05
N VAL A 569 35.79 -3.59 8.81
CA VAL A 569 35.19 -3.52 7.47
C VAL A 569 34.82 -2.07 7.13
N VAL A 570 34.83 -1.75 5.83
CA VAL A 570 34.36 -0.49 5.28
C VAL A 570 32.99 -0.71 4.66
N ILE A 571 32.04 0.18 4.89
CA ILE A 571 30.74 0.12 4.27
C ILE A 571 30.88 0.47 2.77
N SER A 572 30.75 -0.52 1.90
CA SER A 572 30.87 -0.37 0.43
C SER A 572 29.58 0.09 -0.22
N GLY A 573 28.42 -0.33 0.33
CA GLY A 573 27.13 -0.03 -0.24
C GLY A 573 25.99 -0.09 0.74
N ILE A 574 24.87 0.53 0.35
CA ILE A 574 23.59 0.47 1.07
C ILE A 574 22.53 -0.01 0.08
N TYR A 575 21.91 -1.15 0.34
CA TYR A 575 20.87 -1.76 -0.49
C TYR A 575 19.51 -1.76 0.21
N GLN A 576 18.45 -2.13 -0.52
CA GLN A 576 17.08 -2.17 0.00
C GLN A 576 16.73 -3.60 0.41
N ASP A 577 16.12 -3.76 1.58
CA ASP A 577 15.61 -5.05 2.05
C ASP A 577 14.44 -4.84 3.01
N ILE A 578 13.26 -5.32 2.62
CA ILE A 578 12.03 -5.29 3.41
C ILE A 578 11.82 -6.61 4.17
N THR A 579 12.65 -7.62 3.93
CA THR A 579 12.60 -8.93 4.60
C THR A 579 13.40 -8.93 5.89
N ASN A 580 13.23 -9.93 6.72
CA ASN A 580 13.98 -10.11 7.98
C ASN A 580 14.05 -8.84 8.87
N GLY A 581 13.00 -7.99 8.81
CA GLY A 581 12.96 -6.71 9.50
C GLY A 581 13.97 -5.69 8.99
N GLY A 582 14.52 -5.89 7.80
CA GLY A 582 15.53 -5.04 7.20
C GLY A 582 16.88 -5.06 7.91
N LYS A 583 17.16 -6.05 8.77
CA LYS A 583 18.42 -6.17 9.54
C LYS A 583 19.38 -7.14 8.86
N THR A 584 19.81 -6.77 7.65
CA THR A 584 20.63 -7.62 6.80
C THR A 584 21.87 -6.90 6.28
N ALA A 585 22.86 -7.67 5.88
CA ALA A 585 24.08 -7.20 5.21
C ALA A 585 24.59 -8.22 4.20
N LYS A 586 25.53 -7.80 3.37
CA LYS A 586 26.22 -8.64 2.39
C LYS A 586 27.72 -8.44 2.53
N ALA A 587 28.51 -9.54 2.49
CA ALA A 587 29.96 -9.50 2.61
C ALA A 587 30.62 -10.59 1.76
N LYS A 588 31.86 -10.37 1.34
CA LYS A 588 32.72 -11.39 0.68
C LYS A 588 33.68 -12.06 1.65
N ILE A 589 33.22 -12.32 2.88
CA ILE A 589 34.00 -13.07 3.88
C ILE A 589 33.74 -14.57 3.75
N GLU A 590 34.65 -15.38 4.28
CA GLU A 590 34.46 -16.81 4.40
C GLU A 590 33.28 -17.13 5.31
N PRO A 591 32.28 -17.94 4.89
CA PRO A 591 31.10 -18.19 5.70
C PRO A 591 31.44 -18.96 6.98
N ASP A 592 30.76 -18.62 8.07
CA ASP A 592 30.79 -19.39 9.32
C ASP A 592 29.66 -20.42 9.27
N TYR A 593 30.02 -21.65 8.91
CA TYR A 593 29.04 -22.74 8.75
C TYR A 593 28.33 -23.11 10.05
N ASP A 594 28.96 -22.87 11.21
CA ASP A 594 28.34 -23.10 12.52
C ASP A 594 27.25 -22.09 12.85
N LYS A 595 27.36 -20.90 12.25
CA LYS A 595 26.37 -19.80 12.39
C LYS A 595 25.42 -19.69 11.19
N ALA A 596 25.57 -20.53 10.20
CA ALA A 596 24.70 -20.53 9.03
C ALA A 596 23.26 -20.84 9.43
N VAL A 597 22.33 -20.03 8.95
CA VAL A 597 20.89 -20.13 9.23
C VAL A 597 20.14 -20.71 8.04
N TRP A 598 20.51 -20.28 6.82
CA TRP A 598 19.95 -20.83 5.58
C TRP A 598 20.95 -20.73 4.43
N TYR A 599 20.74 -21.57 3.44
CA TYR A 599 21.51 -21.63 2.20
C TYR A 599 20.57 -21.41 1.03
N ASN A 600 21.00 -20.63 0.04
CA ASN A 600 20.23 -20.42 -1.18
C ASN A 600 21.08 -20.70 -2.41
N ILE A 601 20.45 -21.28 -3.42
CA ILE A 601 21.01 -21.39 -4.76
C ILE A 601 20.04 -20.74 -5.71
N ASN A 602 20.50 -19.70 -6.39
CA ASN A 602 19.74 -18.99 -7.39
C ASN A 602 20.28 -19.32 -8.77
N PHE A 603 19.41 -19.53 -9.76
CA PHE A 603 19.88 -19.82 -11.11
C PHE A 603 18.88 -19.41 -12.19
N ASN A 604 19.42 -19.20 -13.40
CA ASN A 604 18.68 -18.95 -14.63
C ASN A 604 18.66 -20.19 -15.51
N VAL A 605 17.59 -20.41 -16.26
CA VAL A 605 17.41 -21.53 -17.16
C VAL A 605 17.10 -21.09 -18.58
N ASN A 606 17.45 -21.93 -19.56
CA ASN A 606 17.15 -21.72 -20.98
C ASN A 606 15.87 -22.45 -21.45
N THR A 607 15.14 -23.06 -20.52
CA THR A 607 13.93 -23.85 -20.77
C THR A 607 12.75 -23.23 -20.04
N ASP A 608 11.59 -23.91 -20.09
CA ASP A 608 10.40 -23.48 -19.32
C ASP A 608 10.64 -23.58 -17.81
N VAL A 609 10.56 -22.44 -17.12
CA VAL A 609 10.83 -22.31 -15.68
C VAL A 609 9.93 -23.24 -14.86
N SER A 610 8.63 -23.28 -15.18
CA SER A 610 7.66 -24.10 -14.45
C SER A 610 7.97 -25.59 -14.51
N SER A 611 8.39 -26.07 -15.69
CA SER A 611 8.81 -27.47 -15.88
C SER A 611 10.08 -27.79 -15.09
N LYS A 612 11.02 -26.84 -15.05
CA LYS A 612 12.27 -27.00 -14.31
C LYS A 612 12.05 -26.99 -12.79
N VAL A 613 11.17 -26.11 -12.28
CA VAL A 613 10.73 -26.12 -10.87
C VAL A 613 10.13 -27.49 -10.50
N GLN A 614 9.31 -28.09 -11.39
CA GLN A 614 8.75 -29.43 -11.13
C GLN A 614 9.82 -30.53 -11.11
N GLU A 615 10.78 -30.46 -12.01
CA GLU A 615 11.92 -31.40 -12.05
C GLU A 615 12.74 -31.38 -10.76
N TYR A 616 13.15 -30.19 -10.30
CA TYR A 616 13.90 -30.02 -9.07
C TYR A 616 13.09 -30.40 -7.82
N ASN A 617 11.80 -30.10 -7.80
CA ASN A 617 10.87 -30.55 -6.72
C ASN A 617 10.70 -32.08 -6.69
N GLN A 618 10.96 -32.81 -7.81
CA GLN A 618 10.96 -34.27 -7.83
C GLN A 618 12.30 -34.83 -7.40
N ALA A 619 13.39 -34.16 -7.76
CA ALA A 619 14.74 -34.58 -7.41
C ALA A 619 15.04 -34.38 -5.90
N PHE A 620 14.52 -33.34 -5.29
CA PHE A 620 14.82 -32.93 -3.92
C PHE A 620 13.54 -32.73 -3.09
N GLU A 621 13.17 -33.76 -2.31
CA GLU A 621 11.90 -33.71 -1.53
C GLU A 621 11.92 -32.73 -0.36
N ASN A 622 13.09 -32.44 0.24
CA ASN A 622 13.23 -31.63 1.44
C ASN A 622 13.77 -30.20 1.16
N ILE A 623 13.89 -29.81 -0.11
CA ILE A 623 14.39 -28.50 -0.53
C ILE A 623 13.22 -27.72 -1.12
N LYS A 624 13.11 -26.47 -0.75
CA LYS A 624 12.10 -25.58 -1.32
C LYS A 624 12.57 -25.06 -2.66
N VAL A 625 11.82 -25.34 -3.71
CA VAL A 625 12.10 -24.90 -5.07
C VAL A 625 10.95 -24.02 -5.53
N THR A 626 11.22 -22.79 -5.88
CA THR A 626 10.20 -21.87 -6.38
C THR A 626 10.77 -20.98 -7.49
N ASP A 627 9.91 -20.53 -8.39
CA ASP A 627 10.22 -19.45 -9.29
C ASP A 627 10.12 -18.10 -8.58
N ILE A 628 10.70 -17.07 -9.18
CA ILE A 628 10.73 -15.73 -8.58
C ILE A 628 9.33 -15.12 -8.41
N GLU A 629 8.40 -15.40 -9.33
CA GLU A 629 7.01 -14.91 -9.24
C GLU A 629 6.28 -15.59 -8.07
N GLY A 630 6.47 -16.90 -7.91
CA GLY A 630 5.93 -17.66 -6.78
C GLY A 630 6.47 -17.18 -5.44
N TYR A 631 7.77 -16.88 -5.38
CA TYR A 631 8.41 -16.31 -4.19
C TYR A 631 7.77 -14.96 -3.78
N ILE A 632 7.65 -14.03 -4.73
CA ILE A 632 7.03 -12.71 -4.49
C ILE A 632 5.57 -12.90 -4.08
N ASN A 633 4.78 -13.65 -4.87
CA ASN A 633 3.36 -13.84 -4.62
C ASN A 633 3.08 -14.46 -3.25
N GLN A 634 3.87 -15.43 -2.80
CA GLN A 634 3.70 -16.03 -1.48
C GLN A 634 4.09 -15.06 -0.35
N THR A 635 5.12 -14.22 -0.56
CA THR A 635 5.61 -13.29 0.46
C THR A 635 4.70 -12.08 0.65
N VAL A 636 4.10 -11.54 -0.44
CA VAL A 636 3.33 -10.29 -0.38
C VAL A 636 1.87 -10.44 -0.84
N SER A 637 1.33 -11.68 -0.84
CA SER A 637 -0.04 -12.00 -1.29
C SER A 637 -1.13 -11.10 -0.68
N ASN A 638 -1.08 -10.89 0.62
CA ASN A 638 -2.06 -10.05 1.33
C ASN A 638 -2.02 -8.59 0.88
N ILE A 639 -0.83 -8.07 0.55
CA ILE A 639 -0.66 -6.70 0.05
C ILE A 639 -1.25 -6.59 -1.36
N ILE A 640 -1.01 -7.58 -2.22
CA ILE A 640 -1.51 -7.60 -3.60
C ILE A 640 -3.03 -7.53 -3.64
N GLY A 641 -3.74 -8.42 -2.92
CA GLY A 641 -5.20 -8.44 -2.91
C GLY A 641 -5.83 -7.14 -2.42
N GLN A 642 -5.27 -6.54 -1.38
CA GLN A 642 -5.73 -5.24 -0.88
C GLN A 642 -5.44 -4.09 -1.86
N LEU A 643 -4.28 -4.09 -2.53
CA LEU A 643 -3.94 -3.08 -3.54
C LEU A 643 -4.81 -3.17 -4.78
N GLU A 644 -5.23 -4.36 -5.20
CA GLU A 644 -6.19 -4.55 -6.28
C GLU A 644 -7.52 -3.87 -5.94
N LEU A 645 -8.07 -4.14 -4.75
CA LEU A 645 -9.30 -3.51 -4.28
C LEU A 645 -9.17 -1.98 -4.19
N LEU A 646 -8.05 -1.49 -3.65
CA LEU A 646 -7.76 -0.07 -3.56
C LEU A 646 -7.65 0.58 -4.95
N THR A 647 -7.00 -0.08 -5.90
CA THR A 647 -6.84 0.41 -7.28
C THR A 647 -8.18 0.53 -7.98
N ILE A 648 -9.05 -0.48 -7.86
CA ILE A 648 -10.42 -0.45 -8.41
C ILE A 648 -11.21 0.71 -7.78
N THR A 649 -11.14 0.86 -6.47
CA THR A 649 -11.82 1.94 -5.74
C THR A 649 -11.31 3.32 -6.19
N ALA A 650 -10.01 3.49 -6.35
CA ALA A 650 -9.39 4.72 -6.84
C ALA A 650 -9.86 5.07 -8.27
N ILE A 651 -9.94 4.08 -9.17
CA ILE A 651 -10.46 4.25 -10.53
C ILE A 651 -11.92 4.72 -10.50
N ILE A 652 -12.78 4.07 -9.72
CA ILE A 652 -14.20 4.44 -9.60
C ILE A 652 -14.34 5.89 -9.12
N ILE A 653 -13.59 6.27 -8.09
CA ILE A 653 -13.60 7.62 -7.55
C ILE A 653 -13.12 8.64 -8.57
N ALA A 654 -12.00 8.37 -9.26
CA ALA A 654 -11.44 9.27 -10.27
C ALA A 654 -12.39 9.47 -11.47
N VAL A 655 -13.08 8.41 -11.91
CA VAL A 655 -14.10 8.47 -12.96
C VAL A 655 -15.29 9.34 -12.51
N LEU A 656 -15.78 9.14 -11.29
CA LEU A 656 -16.88 9.91 -10.73
C LEU A 656 -16.52 11.40 -10.63
N ILE A 657 -15.30 11.71 -10.18
CA ILE A 657 -14.76 13.06 -10.15
C ILE A 657 -14.73 13.67 -11.57
N THR A 658 -14.20 12.92 -12.52
CA THR A 658 -14.07 13.36 -13.92
C THR A 658 -15.44 13.67 -14.53
N ILE A 659 -16.45 12.85 -14.27
CA ILE A 659 -17.84 13.08 -14.71
C ILE A 659 -18.40 14.36 -14.08
N LEU A 660 -18.27 14.49 -12.75
CA LEU A 660 -18.83 15.61 -12.02
C LEU A 660 -18.20 16.94 -12.43
N ILE A 661 -16.86 17.01 -12.51
CA ILE A 661 -16.18 18.25 -12.85
C ILE A 661 -16.41 18.64 -14.32
N THR A 662 -16.39 17.68 -15.25
CA THR A 662 -16.66 17.94 -16.66
C THR A 662 -18.08 18.45 -16.84
N SER A 663 -19.06 17.81 -16.22
CA SER A 663 -20.48 18.24 -16.26
C SER A 663 -20.66 19.63 -15.65
N LEU A 664 -20.07 19.90 -14.50
CA LEU A 664 -20.10 21.20 -13.82
C LEU A 664 -19.49 22.29 -14.70
N PHE A 665 -18.28 22.04 -15.21
CA PHE A 665 -17.53 22.97 -16.04
C PHE A 665 -18.26 23.30 -17.33
N LEU A 666 -18.78 22.29 -18.02
CA LEU A 666 -19.52 22.48 -19.26
C LEU A 666 -20.81 23.24 -19.05
N LYS A 667 -21.58 22.95 -18.01
CA LYS A 667 -22.80 23.74 -17.69
C LYS A 667 -22.48 25.21 -17.46
N MET A 668 -21.38 25.49 -16.76
CA MET A 668 -20.91 26.87 -16.60
C MET A 668 -20.49 27.50 -17.92
N LEU A 669 -19.68 26.78 -18.70
CA LEU A 669 -19.16 27.29 -19.97
C LEU A 669 -20.29 27.58 -20.95
N THR A 670 -21.30 26.69 -21.05
CA THR A 670 -22.46 26.89 -21.90
C THR A 670 -23.32 28.07 -21.42
N ALA A 671 -23.52 28.25 -20.11
CA ALA A 671 -24.22 29.40 -19.57
C ALA A 671 -23.51 30.72 -19.92
N LYS A 672 -22.17 30.74 -19.83
CA LYS A 672 -21.36 31.91 -20.18
C LYS A 672 -21.32 32.19 -21.68
N ASP A 673 -21.36 31.15 -22.51
CA ASP A 673 -21.30 31.24 -23.98
C ASP A 673 -22.70 31.34 -24.61
N MET A 674 -23.79 31.48 -23.85
CA MET A 674 -25.17 31.43 -24.33
C MET A 674 -25.44 32.42 -25.49
N SER A 675 -25.00 33.68 -25.33
CA SER A 675 -25.13 34.69 -26.38
C SER A 675 -24.36 34.31 -27.67
N GLN A 676 -23.18 33.74 -27.54
CA GLN A 676 -22.38 33.27 -28.69
C GLN A 676 -23.03 32.06 -29.35
N ILE A 677 -23.58 31.11 -28.56
CA ILE A 677 -24.30 29.95 -29.06
C ILE A 677 -25.53 30.39 -29.86
N ALA A 678 -26.27 31.40 -29.39
CA ALA A 678 -27.42 31.94 -30.08
C ALA A 678 -27.03 32.58 -31.42
N VAL A 679 -25.98 33.37 -31.44
CA VAL A 679 -25.45 33.93 -32.71
C VAL A 679 -25.03 32.81 -33.67
N MET A 680 -24.35 31.77 -33.20
CA MET A 680 -23.97 30.61 -34.01
C MET A 680 -25.20 29.89 -34.59
N LYS A 681 -26.26 29.69 -33.79
CA LYS A 681 -27.54 29.10 -34.28
C LYS A 681 -28.21 30.01 -35.31
N SER A 682 -28.23 31.33 -35.10
CA SER A 682 -28.86 32.29 -36.02
C SER A 682 -28.19 32.37 -37.39
N ILE A 683 -26.88 32.12 -37.47
CA ILE A 683 -26.13 32.03 -38.75
C ILE A 683 -26.12 30.63 -39.37
N GLY A 684 -26.87 29.66 -38.80
CA GLY A 684 -27.09 28.33 -39.35
C GLY A 684 -26.07 27.27 -38.96
N ILE A 685 -25.23 27.49 -37.92
CA ILE A 685 -24.34 26.45 -37.38
C ILE A 685 -25.18 25.38 -36.68
N SER A 686 -24.95 24.12 -37.05
CA SER A 686 -25.73 23.00 -36.51
C SER A 686 -25.37 22.72 -35.04
N LEU A 687 -26.34 22.18 -34.28
CA LEU A 687 -26.06 21.73 -32.90
C LEU A 687 -24.95 20.68 -32.82
N LYS A 688 -24.83 19.86 -33.91
CA LYS A 688 -23.75 18.87 -34.00
C LYS A 688 -22.37 19.53 -34.07
N ASP A 689 -22.25 20.62 -34.84
CA ASP A 689 -20.98 21.39 -34.93
C ASP A 689 -20.63 22.06 -33.61
N ILE A 690 -21.60 22.60 -32.90
CA ILE A 690 -21.41 23.15 -31.56
C ILE A 690 -20.94 22.07 -30.59
N LYS A 691 -21.58 20.86 -30.59
CA LYS A 691 -21.16 19.74 -29.77
C LYS A 691 -19.71 19.33 -30.05
N ILE A 692 -19.29 19.27 -31.31
CA ILE A 692 -17.92 18.95 -31.71
C ILE A 692 -16.92 19.98 -31.12
N GLN A 693 -17.27 21.27 -31.18
CA GLN A 693 -16.38 22.30 -30.60
C GLN A 693 -16.17 22.11 -29.09
N TYR A 694 -17.24 21.81 -28.33
CA TYR A 694 -17.15 21.60 -26.87
C TYR A 694 -16.42 20.29 -26.52
N ILE A 695 -16.68 19.21 -27.27
CA ILE A 695 -15.94 17.94 -27.11
C ILE A 695 -14.43 18.19 -27.33
N THR A 696 -14.10 18.90 -28.42
CA THR A 696 -12.70 19.25 -28.73
C THR A 696 -12.04 20.03 -27.58
N ARG A 697 -12.73 21.03 -27.03
CA ARG A 697 -12.24 21.80 -25.86
C ARG A 697 -11.94 20.90 -24.68
N ALA A 698 -12.88 20.02 -24.32
CA ALA A 698 -12.76 19.10 -23.19
C ALA A 698 -11.63 18.09 -23.42
N LEU A 699 -11.53 17.49 -24.61
CA LEU A 699 -10.51 16.50 -24.94
C LEU A 699 -9.09 17.08 -25.00
N ILE A 700 -8.92 18.31 -25.51
CA ILE A 700 -7.60 18.96 -25.51
C ILE A 700 -7.11 19.16 -24.07
N VAL A 701 -7.98 19.67 -23.20
CA VAL A 701 -7.63 19.90 -21.80
C VAL A 701 -7.37 18.58 -21.07
N LEU A 702 -8.17 17.53 -21.37
CA LEU A 702 -7.98 16.19 -20.83
C LEU A 702 -6.63 15.61 -21.26
N ASN A 703 -6.30 15.63 -22.57
CA ASN A 703 -5.03 15.08 -23.05
C ASN A 703 -3.82 15.76 -22.39
N LEU A 704 -3.85 17.09 -22.26
CA LEU A 704 -2.82 17.81 -21.52
C LEU A 704 -2.80 17.39 -20.05
N GLY A 705 -3.96 17.20 -19.43
CA GLY A 705 -4.10 16.71 -18.06
C GLY A 705 -3.53 15.30 -17.87
N ILE A 706 -3.81 14.39 -18.79
CA ILE A 706 -3.28 13.02 -18.79
C ILE A 706 -1.75 13.04 -18.89
N ILE A 707 -1.19 13.77 -19.86
CA ILE A 707 0.28 13.86 -20.05
C ILE A 707 0.96 14.34 -18.76
N MET A 708 0.49 15.47 -18.23
CA MET A 708 1.08 16.02 -16.99
C MET A 708 0.80 15.17 -15.77
N GLY A 709 -0.39 14.56 -15.67
CA GLY A 709 -0.75 13.66 -14.60
C GLY A 709 0.12 12.42 -14.59
N THR A 710 0.39 11.83 -15.75
CA THR A 710 1.30 10.68 -15.88
C THR A 710 2.74 11.04 -15.49
N ILE A 711 3.24 12.20 -15.94
CA ILE A 711 4.58 12.67 -15.52
C ILE A 711 4.65 12.83 -13.99
N PHE A 712 3.63 13.44 -13.38
CA PHE A 712 3.61 13.61 -11.93
C PHE A 712 3.44 12.28 -11.19
N SER A 713 2.70 11.33 -11.75
CA SER A 713 2.54 10.00 -11.15
C SER A 713 3.86 9.26 -11.08
N ASN A 714 4.66 9.30 -12.16
CA ASN A 714 5.96 8.62 -12.24
C ASN A 714 7.11 9.38 -11.56
N THR A 715 6.88 10.59 -11.05
CA THR A 715 7.92 11.37 -10.35
C THR A 715 7.53 11.64 -8.89
N LEU A 716 6.42 12.34 -8.68
CA LEU A 716 5.93 12.68 -7.35
C LEU A 716 5.28 11.47 -6.67
N GLY A 717 4.59 10.61 -7.44
CA GLY A 717 3.98 9.38 -6.94
C GLY A 717 5.03 8.42 -6.38
N GLU A 718 6.11 8.17 -7.12
CA GLU A 718 7.26 7.36 -6.65
C GLU A 718 7.86 7.92 -5.36
N ARG A 719 8.07 9.23 -5.29
CA ARG A 719 8.64 9.87 -4.09
C ARG A 719 7.72 9.75 -2.86
N LEU A 720 6.42 9.90 -3.06
CA LEU A 720 5.45 9.77 -1.96
C LEU A 720 5.37 8.34 -1.45
N LEU A 721 5.36 7.35 -2.34
CA LEU A 721 5.39 5.94 -1.96
C LEU A 721 6.74 5.52 -1.36
N SER A 722 7.84 5.99 -1.91
CA SER A 722 9.18 5.78 -1.32
C SER A 722 9.27 6.30 0.11
N LEU A 723 8.64 7.44 0.42
CA LEU A 723 8.57 7.95 1.80
C LEU A 723 7.78 7.02 2.72
N LEU A 724 6.67 6.46 2.24
CA LEU A 724 5.86 5.51 3.02
C LEU A 724 6.61 4.19 3.25
N LEU A 725 7.25 3.67 2.21
CA LEU A 725 7.94 2.38 2.25
C LEU A 725 9.35 2.45 2.85
N SER A 726 9.91 3.65 3.02
CA SER A 726 11.23 3.82 3.66
C SER A 726 11.24 3.33 5.11
N VAL A 727 10.10 3.41 5.81
CA VAL A 727 9.93 2.86 7.17
C VAL A 727 10.10 1.33 7.18
N LEU A 728 9.89 0.69 6.04
CA LEU A 728 9.98 -0.77 5.86
C LEU A 728 11.32 -1.22 5.24
N GLY A 729 12.22 -0.28 4.92
CA GLY A 729 13.52 -0.61 4.31
C GLY A 729 13.64 -0.35 2.81
N ALA A 730 12.55 0.08 2.13
CA ALA A 730 12.55 0.42 0.71
C ALA A 730 12.49 1.94 0.51
N LYS A 731 13.64 2.60 0.36
CA LYS A 731 13.76 4.06 0.28
C LYS A 731 13.55 4.63 -1.12
N ASN A 732 13.93 3.91 -2.15
CA ASN A 732 13.95 4.39 -3.52
C ASN A 732 13.20 3.44 -4.44
N ILE A 733 11.86 3.51 -4.39
CA ILE A 733 11.02 2.67 -5.25
C ILE A 733 10.87 3.34 -6.61
N GLN A 734 11.15 2.58 -7.66
CA GLN A 734 10.88 2.94 -9.05
C GLN A 734 9.66 2.14 -9.53
N PHE A 735 8.70 2.85 -10.12
CA PHE A 735 7.52 2.20 -10.65
C PHE A 735 7.83 1.37 -11.89
N ILE A 736 7.40 0.13 -11.87
CA ILE A 736 7.32 -0.70 -13.06
C ILE A 736 5.97 -0.40 -13.70
N VAL A 737 6.04 0.28 -14.83
CA VAL A 737 4.86 0.77 -15.52
C VAL A 737 4.48 -0.24 -16.60
N ASN A 738 3.24 -0.77 -16.55
CA ASN A 738 2.66 -1.47 -17.68
C ASN A 738 2.20 -0.45 -18.73
N PRO A 739 2.89 -0.33 -19.90
CA PRO A 739 2.59 0.73 -20.88
C PRO A 739 1.18 0.62 -21.46
N LEU A 740 0.64 -0.60 -21.57
CA LEU A 740 -0.71 -0.83 -22.09
C LEU A 740 -1.78 -0.25 -21.17
N GLU A 741 -1.65 -0.50 -19.87
CA GLU A 741 -2.63 -0.05 -18.87
C GLU A 741 -2.51 1.43 -18.59
N ALA A 742 -1.29 1.90 -18.29
CA ALA A 742 -1.06 3.28 -17.85
C ALA A 742 -1.16 4.29 -19.02
N TYR A 743 -0.65 3.94 -20.23
CA TYR A 743 -0.51 4.92 -21.33
C TYR A 743 -1.51 4.73 -22.46
N ILE A 744 -2.25 3.61 -22.50
CA ILE A 744 -3.25 3.32 -23.55
C ILE A 744 -4.64 3.15 -22.95
N LEU A 745 -4.86 2.16 -22.09
CA LEU A 745 -6.20 1.82 -21.59
C LEU A 745 -6.77 2.93 -20.69
N SER A 746 -6.01 3.41 -19.71
CA SER A 746 -6.47 4.47 -18.80
C SER A 746 -6.77 5.80 -19.51
N PRO A 747 -5.93 6.32 -20.45
CA PRO A 747 -6.26 7.47 -21.28
C PRO A 747 -7.48 7.29 -22.15
N ILE A 748 -7.59 6.18 -22.88
CA ILE A 748 -8.74 5.89 -23.75
C ILE A 748 -10.03 5.84 -22.94
N PHE A 749 -10.01 5.20 -21.79
CA PHE A 749 -11.14 5.11 -20.89
C PHE A 749 -11.58 6.50 -20.40
N LEU A 750 -10.63 7.34 -19.96
CA LEU A 750 -10.92 8.72 -19.54
C LEU A 750 -11.45 9.57 -20.71
N MET A 751 -10.90 9.42 -21.92
CA MET A 751 -11.41 10.11 -23.12
C MET A 751 -12.85 9.71 -23.43
N PHE A 752 -13.18 8.44 -23.31
CA PHE A 752 -14.54 7.93 -23.50
C PHE A 752 -15.50 8.52 -22.46
N VAL A 753 -15.14 8.48 -21.18
CA VAL A 753 -15.94 9.05 -20.08
C VAL A 753 -16.19 10.55 -20.30
N VAL A 754 -15.15 11.32 -20.61
CA VAL A 754 -15.26 12.78 -20.83
C VAL A 754 -16.08 13.08 -22.07
N SER A 755 -15.95 12.31 -23.14
CA SER A 755 -16.74 12.50 -24.38
C SER A 755 -18.23 12.29 -24.11
N ILE A 756 -18.61 11.18 -23.47
CA ILE A 756 -19.99 10.90 -23.10
C ILE A 756 -20.55 11.98 -22.19
N THR A 757 -19.80 12.33 -21.14
CA THR A 757 -20.22 13.37 -20.18
C THR A 757 -20.43 14.71 -20.89
N THR A 758 -19.56 15.06 -21.84
CA THR A 758 -19.67 16.29 -22.64
C THR A 758 -20.95 16.26 -23.50
N ILE A 759 -21.21 15.17 -24.20
CA ILE A 759 -22.41 15.02 -25.04
C ILE A 759 -23.67 15.17 -24.18
N LEU A 760 -23.75 14.47 -23.05
CA LEU A 760 -24.91 14.52 -22.15
C LEU A 760 -25.11 15.91 -21.53
N SER A 761 -24.01 16.58 -21.16
CA SER A 761 -24.09 17.94 -20.58
C SER A 761 -24.57 18.99 -21.59
N ILE A 762 -24.20 18.84 -22.85
CA ILE A 762 -24.56 19.82 -23.91
C ILE A 762 -25.97 19.58 -24.44
N ASN A 763 -26.54 18.36 -24.33
CA ASN A 763 -27.91 18.12 -24.74
C ASN A 763 -28.91 19.04 -24.07
N SER A 764 -28.60 19.57 -22.88
CA SER A 764 -29.43 20.57 -22.22
C SER A 764 -29.59 21.89 -23.03
N ILE A 765 -28.69 22.17 -24.00
CA ILE A 765 -28.73 23.36 -24.88
C ILE A 765 -29.85 23.24 -25.92
N GLU A 766 -30.33 22.03 -26.23
CA GLU A 766 -31.42 21.81 -27.20
C GLU A 766 -32.72 22.51 -26.77
N ASN A 767 -32.94 22.62 -25.46
CA ASN A 767 -34.18 23.18 -24.89
C ASN A 767 -34.19 24.73 -24.82
N TYR A 768 -33.09 25.40 -25.22
CA TYR A 768 -33.08 26.88 -25.22
C TYR A 768 -33.51 27.42 -26.58
N SER A 769 -34.59 28.21 -26.59
CA SER A 769 -35.08 28.91 -27.79
C SER A 769 -34.32 30.22 -28.01
N ILE A 770 -34.33 30.71 -29.27
CA ILE A 770 -33.73 32.01 -29.61
C ILE A 770 -34.48 33.16 -28.92
N GLU A 771 -35.77 32.94 -28.55
CA GLU A 771 -36.59 33.90 -27.84
C GLU A 771 -36.19 34.19 -26.40
N ASP A 772 -35.56 33.19 -25.74
CA ASP A 772 -35.10 33.32 -24.36
C ASP A 772 -33.96 34.35 -24.18
N ILE A 773 -33.32 34.78 -25.30
CA ILE A 773 -32.14 35.67 -25.30
C ILE A 773 -32.53 37.15 -25.33
N ASN A 774 -33.74 37.48 -25.77
CA ASN A 774 -34.20 38.87 -25.85
C ASN A 774 -34.81 39.38 -24.51
N LEU A 775 -34.82 38.57 -23.45
CA LEU A 775 -35.42 38.92 -22.16
C LEU A 775 -34.40 39.29 -21.07
N GLU A 776 -33.11 39.30 -21.36
CA GLU A 776 -32.04 39.82 -20.48
C GLU A 776 -31.36 41.07 -21.11
#